data_bd6766bdb23ec159c3f709094cbd5204
#
_entry.id   bd6766bdb23ec159c3f709094cbd5204
#
_cell.length_a   1.000
_cell.length_b   1.000
_cell.length_c   1.000
_cell.angle_alpha   90.00
_cell.angle_beta   90.00
_cell.angle_gamma   90.00
#
_symmetry.space_group_name_H-M   'P 1'
#
loop_
_entity.id
_entity.type
_entity.pdbx_description
1 polymer ?
#
loop_
_entity_poly.entity_id
_entity_poly.type
_entity_poly.pdbx_seq_one_letter_code
_entity_poly.pdbx_strand_id
1 'polypeptide(L)'
;MLSLLVLRSRVVQLFAAPLILTAALCGCGGGGGDSGGGPSPVAISTTALPDAQVGIAYDATLAARGGTAPYVWSLTAGTLPAGLTLSAAGILAGSPSASASNVALTFKVVDSGAPQQSVTASLSLTVRAAAQLSITSSTLPNAQVGKAYSTALSAIGGTTPYAWSLASGALPAGLALNTATGVISGTPSVTAAGMPLTFTVRDASTPAQSKSVGLALNVSPAAITVSLSPRRAALAVTQTLNLVANTNDYAGVVWSTSSAAAGLSTHNSASGTPVVLTAPSDAGVYTVTATSVTDATQSAVITIGVSDLAGVYTYHNDLARDGANTHEYALTPGNVNTASFGKLFSCSVDGAVYAQPLWAANINIGGMQRNVLLIATAHDSLYAFDADAIPCNTLWHANLIDAGHGASAGETSVPSGTGTSYIGQGYADITPEVGVIGTPVVDPVAGIVYVVSKSMSAAGTTFYQRLHAIDIITGMEKSGSPMIVSGTFPGTGSGGSSVAFSARQQNQRTGLALAGGVVYVAWASHEDAAPWYGWMMGYHYTGLTFTPEGIFNAAPNHAPPHGGAGIWMSGGAPAVDGNGNLYVTTGNGLFDATNTAGSHNDYGDSFLQLSATLGVSSWFTPSDQAADDANDDDFGAGGAALVINLTSGPLRHLVVGGGKDGTLYLLNGDSMGGLGDGNALQTFSVGFPIYATSAFWNNSLYLAPAGGALRAYAFDPGSDRLNAVPSSQSPSVFAWPGSTPAVSASGSSNAIVWGLDTSRFCAPSAKCGPAVLHAYNATALGVELWNSSTNAADAAGNAVKFTLPTVANGKVYVGTRGNNTGGPFGSTSTNGEVDVYGLKPN
;
A
#
# COMPACT_ATOMS: atom_id res chain seq x y z
N MET A 1 20.99 24.02 -27.48
CA MET A 1 21.14 25.50 -27.55
C MET A 1 20.98 26.06 -26.16
N LEU A 2 22.02 26.82 -25.83
CA LEU A 2 22.25 27.70 -24.67
C LEU A 2 22.10 27.15 -23.24
N SER A 3 23.27 26.95 -22.75
CA SER A 3 23.88 26.99 -21.43
C SER A 3 23.49 28.23 -20.62
N LEU A 4 23.20 28.05 -19.32
CA LEU A 4 23.48 29.10 -18.32
C LEU A 4 24.11 28.46 -17.08
N LEU A 5 25.41 28.70 -16.97
CA LEU A 5 26.27 28.50 -15.82
C LEU A 5 25.86 29.49 -14.72
N VAL A 6 25.56 29.01 -13.50
CA VAL A 6 25.55 29.88 -12.32
C VAL A 6 26.70 29.46 -11.41
N LEU A 7 27.73 30.30 -11.38
CA LEU A 7 28.83 30.25 -10.41
C LEU A 7 28.30 30.51 -9.00
N ARG A 8 28.51 29.58 -8.09
CA ARG A 8 28.45 29.86 -6.64
C ARG A 8 29.84 30.16 -6.13
N SER A 9 30.06 31.42 -5.79
CA SER A 9 31.25 31.91 -5.09
C SER A 9 31.27 31.42 -3.66
N ARG A 10 32.35 30.73 -3.27
CA ARG A 10 32.69 30.45 -1.88
C ARG A 10 33.20 31.73 -1.23
N VAL A 11 32.54 32.16 -0.18
CA VAL A 11 33.04 33.20 0.72
C VAL A 11 34.04 32.55 1.66
N VAL A 12 35.32 32.88 1.47
CA VAL A 12 36.39 32.60 2.43
C VAL A 12 36.46 33.80 3.36
N GLN A 13 36.12 33.64 4.64
CA GLN A 13 36.37 34.64 5.66
C GLN A 13 37.84 34.58 6.07
N LEU A 14 38.61 35.56 5.58
CA LEU A 14 39.94 35.90 6.12
C LEU A 14 39.72 36.79 7.35
N PHE A 15 40.21 36.36 8.49
CA PHE A 15 40.40 37.23 9.65
C PHE A 15 41.58 38.18 9.33
N ALA A 16 41.28 39.48 9.15
CA ALA A 16 42.30 40.54 9.06
C ALA A 16 42.58 41.08 10.46
N ALA A 17 43.80 40.98 10.87
CA ALA A 17 44.32 41.70 12.04
C ALA A 17 44.47 43.21 11.68
N PRO A 18 44.14 44.12 12.59
CA PRO A 18 44.33 45.54 12.32
C PRO A 18 45.78 45.92 12.46
N LEU A 19 46.43 46.38 11.39
CA LEU A 19 47.70 47.04 11.38
C LEU A 19 47.47 48.51 11.75
N ILE A 20 47.98 48.93 12.93
CA ILE A 20 47.99 50.35 13.33
C ILE A 20 49.14 51.05 12.62
N LEU A 21 48.83 51.89 11.66
CA LEU A 21 49.77 52.78 10.98
C LEU A 21 49.76 54.13 11.67
N THR A 22 50.80 54.44 12.42
CA THR A 22 51.03 55.78 12.96
C THR A 22 51.57 56.70 11.87
N ALA A 23 50.78 57.63 11.44
CA ALA A 23 51.20 58.70 10.59
C ALA A 23 51.77 59.82 11.41
N ALA A 24 53.03 60.09 11.20
CA ALA A 24 53.74 61.33 11.70
C ALA A 24 53.35 62.50 10.80
N LEU A 25 52.69 63.50 11.34
CA LEU A 25 52.58 64.82 10.73
C LEU A 25 53.63 65.74 11.28
N CYS A 26 54.48 66.11 10.40
CA CYS A 26 55.46 67.27 10.59
C CYS A 26 54.72 68.57 10.31
N GLY A 27 54.66 69.44 11.23
CA GLY A 27 54.23 70.82 11.08
C GLY A 27 55.11 71.81 11.76
N CYS A 28 55.81 72.54 10.92
CA CYS A 28 56.68 73.67 11.38
C CYS A 28 55.86 74.98 11.59
N GLY A 29 56.31 75.70 12.62
CA GLY A 29 55.98 77.14 12.70
C GLY A 29 56.14 77.69 14.13
N GLY A 30 57.18 78.22 14.56
CA GLY A 30 57.73 79.43 14.70
C GLY A 30 57.44 80.29 15.92
N GLY A 31 58.48 80.59 16.67
CA GLY A 31 58.53 81.84 17.37
C GLY A 31 58.50 81.87 18.95
N GLY A 32 59.62 82.02 19.52
CA GLY A 32 59.94 83.00 20.58
C GLY A 32 59.58 82.75 22.04
N GLY A 33 60.57 82.79 22.83
CA GLY A 33 60.39 83.18 24.20
C GLY A 33 61.07 82.29 25.29
N ASP A 34 62.27 82.75 25.62
CA ASP A 34 63.11 82.33 26.74
C ASP A 34 62.35 82.32 28.08
N SER A 35 62.40 81.21 28.85
CA SER A 35 62.59 81.29 30.33
C SER A 35 62.93 79.88 30.87
N GLY A 36 64.01 79.81 31.57
CA GLY A 36 64.54 78.64 32.17
C GLY A 36 63.58 77.87 33.08
N GLY A 37 63.29 76.70 32.72
CA GLY A 37 62.56 75.70 33.45
C GLY A 37 63.43 74.45 33.56
N GLY A 38 63.83 74.09 34.76
CA GLY A 38 64.53 72.84 35.10
C GLY A 38 63.79 71.62 34.46
N PRO A 39 64.49 70.50 34.32
CA PRO A 39 63.89 69.34 33.63
C PRO A 39 62.60 68.97 34.38
N SER A 40 61.50 68.77 33.60
CA SER A 40 60.19 68.32 34.05
C SER A 40 60.36 67.08 34.93
N PRO A 41 59.72 67.02 36.15
CA PRO A 41 59.83 65.90 37.06
C PRO A 41 59.57 64.56 36.35
N VAL A 42 60.43 63.54 36.63
CA VAL A 42 60.21 62.19 36.15
C VAL A 42 58.87 61.64 36.63
N ALA A 43 58.08 61.07 35.74
CA ALA A 43 56.77 60.43 36.06
C ALA A 43 56.63 59.10 35.27
N ILE A 44 56.06 58.07 35.91
CA ILE A 44 55.68 56.81 35.29
C ILE A 44 54.38 57.04 34.51
N SER A 45 54.41 56.77 33.23
CA SER A 45 53.24 56.90 32.33
C SER A 45 52.45 55.64 32.14
N THR A 46 52.99 54.48 32.49
CA THR A 46 52.25 53.23 32.50
C THR A 46 51.23 53.24 33.62
N THR A 47 49.97 53.12 33.32
CA THR A 47 48.84 53.15 34.30
C THR A 47 48.26 51.76 34.60
N ALA A 48 48.50 50.77 33.78
CA ALA A 48 48.04 49.40 33.99
C ALA A 48 48.92 48.38 33.25
N LEU A 49 48.96 47.16 33.75
CA LEU A 49 49.60 46.02 33.10
C LEU A 49 48.53 45.15 32.46
N PRO A 50 48.71 44.68 31.24
CA PRO A 50 47.77 43.66 30.62
C PRO A 50 47.76 42.40 31.47
N ASP A 51 46.64 41.70 31.45
CA ASP A 51 46.53 40.39 32.08
C ASP A 51 47.49 39.38 31.41
N ALA A 52 48.18 38.58 32.19
CA ALA A 52 49.00 37.50 31.74
C ALA A 52 48.19 36.15 31.88
N GLN A 53 48.68 35.11 31.23
CA GLN A 53 48.11 33.77 31.32
C GLN A 53 49.22 32.74 31.56
N VAL A 54 48.96 31.77 32.42
CA VAL A 54 49.91 30.69 32.73
C VAL A 54 50.30 29.97 31.43
N GLY A 55 51.63 29.82 31.19
CA GLY A 55 52.24 29.15 30.06
C GLY A 55 52.29 29.95 28.74
N ILE A 56 51.73 31.15 28.72
CA ILE A 56 51.81 32.04 27.55
C ILE A 56 52.88 33.07 27.77
N ALA A 57 53.71 33.31 26.75
CA ALA A 57 54.71 34.37 26.82
C ALA A 57 54.05 35.73 27.05
N TYR A 58 54.55 36.47 28.03
CA TYR A 58 54.12 37.78 28.42
C TYR A 58 55.21 38.77 28.13
N ASP A 59 54.88 39.94 27.61
CA ASP A 59 55.78 41.05 27.37
C ASP A 59 55.02 42.37 27.60
N ALA A 60 55.47 43.18 28.48
CA ALA A 60 54.95 44.49 28.78
C ALA A 60 56.10 45.51 29.11
N THR A 61 56.08 46.63 28.47
CA THR A 61 57.14 47.70 28.66
C THR A 61 56.57 48.80 29.53
N LEU A 62 57.25 49.07 30.63
CA LEU A 62 57.02 50.21 31.49
C LEU A 62 57.54 51.50 30.82
N ALA A 63 56.76 52.52 30.83
CA ALA A 63 57.08 53.79 30.24
C ALA A 63 57.15 54.94 31.26
N ALA A 64 58.10 55.82 31.08
CA ALA A 64 58.23 57.04 31.89
C ALA A 64 58.33 58.27 30.98
N ARG A 65 58.08 59.45 31.53
CA ARG A 65 58.19 60.74 30.87
C ARG A 65 58.72 61.76 31.80
N GLY A 66 59.35 62.85 31.30
CA GLY A 66 60.00 63.87 32.08
C GLY A 66 61.37 63.34 32.60
N GLY A 67 62.14 64.13 33.42
CA GLY A 67 63.46 63.82 33.79
C GLY A 67 64.48 63.76 32.59
N THR A 68 65.62 63.14 32.79
CA THR A 68 66.68 62.93 31.79
C THR A 68 66.84 61.45 31.47
N ALA A 69 66.63 61.02 30.20
CA ALA A 69 66.91 59.62 29.78
C ALA A 69 68.40 59.34 29.73
N PRO A 70 68.88 58.09 29.93
CA PRO A 70 68.10 56.90 30.02
C PRO A 70 67.52 56.70 31.41
N TYR A 71 66.33 55.91 31.43
CA TYR A 71 65.72 55.52 32.68
C TYR A 71 66.16 54.14 33.12
N VAL A 72 66.29 53.94 34.43
CA VAL A 72 66.55 52.63 35.03
C VAL A 72 65.37 52.20 35.90
N TRP A 73 64.85 51.06 35.62
CA TRP A 73 63.67 50.51 36.30
C TRP A 73 64.11 49.48 37.34
N SER A 74 63.35 49.41 38.43
CA SER A 74 63.51 48.40 39.49
C SER A 74 62.14 48.15 40.15
N LEU A 75 61.96 46.96 40.70
CA LEU A 75 60.86 46.60 41.56
C LEU A 75 61.22 46.91 42.98
N THR A 76 60.43 47.72 43.70
CA THR A 76 60.73 48.16 45.07
C THR A 76 59.80 47.52 46.12
N ALA A 77 58.62 47.05 45.71
CA ALA A 77 57.77 46.31 46.60
C ALA A 77 56.93 45.35 45.76
N GLY A 78 56.49 44.19 46.31
CA GLY A 78 55.83 43.09 45.68
C GLY A 78 56.87 42.06 45.18
N THR A 79 56.33 40.92 44.75
CA THR A 79 57.04 39.81 44.08
C THR A 79 56.50 39.54 42.76
N LEU A 80 57.30 39.50 41.71
CA LEU A 80 56.85 39.11 40.37
C LEU A 80 56.32 37.70 40.37
N PRO A 81 55.17 37.43 39.67
CA PRO A 81 54.75 36.08 39.45
C PRO A 81 55.88 35.24 38.91
N ALA A 82 55.97 33.97 39.40
CA ALA A 82 57.05 33.06 39.01
C ALA A 82 57.03 32.84 37.47
N GLY A 83 58.25 33.01 36.88
CA GLY A 83 58.46 32.94 35.40
C GLY A 83 58.45 34.29 34.73
N LEU A 84 58.26 35.41 35.45
CA LEU A 84 58.40 36.75 34.93
C LEU A 84 59.63 37.41 35.49
N THR A 85 60.31 38.27 34.71
CA THR A 85 61.50 39.10 35.11
C THR A 85 61.29 40.54 34.62
N LEU A 86 61.85 41.46 35.40
CA LEU A 86 61.90 42.88 34.99
C LEU A 86 63.32 43.24 34.63
N SER A 87 63.54 43.77 33.46
CA SER A 87 64.81 44.31 33.01
C SER A 87 65.02 45.72 33.52
N ALA A 88 66.27 46.15 33.62
CA ALA A 88 66.63 47.56 33.93
C ALA A 88 66.11 48.56 32.91
N ALA A 89 65.80 48.13 31.69
CA ALA A 89 65.14 48.91 30.62
C ALA A 89 63.61 49.04 30.79
N GLY A 90 63.00 48.41 31.84
CA GLY A 90 61.57 48.51 32.12
C GLY A 90 60.74 47.47 31.35
N ILE A 91 61.36 46.43 30.83
CA ILE A 91 60.63 45.37 30.15
C ILE A 91 60.31 44.25 31.16
N LEU A 92 59.00 44.00 31.39
CA LEU A 92 58.49 42.91 32.21
C LEU A 92 58.15 41.74 31.28
N ALA A 93 58.97 40.69 31.24
CA ALA A 93 58.82 39.60 30.29
C ALA A 93 59.03 38.21 30.90
N GLY A 94 58.51 37.18 30.25
CA GLY A 94 58.65 35.77 30.58
C GLY A 94 57.38 34.97 30.36
N SER A 95 57.32 33.73 30.87
CA SER A 95 56.15 32.91 30.81
C SER A 95 55.70 32.54 32.24
N PRO A 96 54.61 33.06 32.76
CA PRO A 96 54.24 32.79 34.17
C PRO A 96 53.88 31.31 34.32
N SER A 97 54.36 30.70 35.45
CA SER A 97 54.15 29.26 35.71
C SER A 97 52.96 28.98 36.65
N ALA A 98 52.42 30.01 37.31
CA ALA A 98 51.27 29.85 38.21
C ALA A 98 50.28 31.03 38.07
N SER A 99 49.01 30.80 38.28
CA SER A 99 47.98 31.83 38.29
C SER A 99 48.13 32.71 39.56
N ALA A 100 47.89 33.97 39.40
CA ALA A 100 47.87 34.93 40.50
C ALA A 100 46.83 36.02 40.20
N SER A 101 46.16 36.50 41.26
CA SER A 101 45.14 37.53 41.13
C SER A 101 45.56 38.82 41.73
N ASN A 102 45.52 39.93 40.97
CA ASN A 102 45.81 41.28 41.45
C ASN A 102 47.12 41.40 42.27
N VAL A 103 48.21 40.85 41.77
CA VAL A 103 49.50 40.95 42.42
C VAL A 103 49.92 42.42 42.38
N ALA A 104 50.01 43.06 43.52
CA ALA A 104 50.49 44.45 43.65
C ALA A 104 52.00 44.56 43.52
N LEU A 105 52.41 45.32 42.52
CA LEU A 105 53.83 45.50 42.17
C LEU A 105 54.15 47.02 42.18
N THR A 106 55.16 47.46 42.98
CA THR A 106 55.61 48.86 43.01
C THR A 106 56.92 49.00 42.24
N PHE A 107 56.81 49.67 41.13
CA PHE A 107 57.94 49.90 40.20
C PHE A 107 58.54 51.32 40.55
N LYS A 108 59.81 51.38 40.52
CA LYS A 108 60.59 52.65 40.64
C LYS A 108 61.32 52.89 39.32
N VAL A 109 61.21 54.09 38.79
CA VAL A 109 62.10 54.59 37.75
C VAL A 109 63.01 55.67 38.30
N VAL A 110 64.20 55.59 37.80
CA VAL A 110 65.24 56.57 38.11
C VAL A 110 65.80 57.15 36.85
N ASP A 111 65.90 58.43 36.67
CA ASP A 111 66.42 59.08 35.51
C ASP A 111 68.02 59.29 35.67
N SER A 112 68.64 59.72 34.55
CA SER A 112 70.09 59.96 34.48
C SER A 112 70.49 61.42 34.76
N GLY A 113 69.57 62.24 35.21
CA GLY A 113 69.82 63.71 35.50
C GLY A 113 70.72 63.94 36.70
N ALA A 114 71.20 65.20 36.86
CA ALA A 114 71.97 65.66 38.02
C ALA A 114 71.28 66.90 38.52
N PRO A 115 70.60 66.98 39.68
CA PRO A 115 70.38 65.83 40.56
C PRO A 115 69.42 64.75 39.94
N GLN A 116 69.71 63.48 40.20
CA GLN A 116 68.94 62.37 39.78
C GLN A 116 67.56 62.39 40.41
N GLN A 117 66.50 62.20 39.56
CA GLN A 117 65.13 62.12 40.03
C GLN A 117 64.66 60.67 40.03
N SER A 118 63.66 60.34 40.94
CA SER A 118 63.03 59.04 40.88
C SER A 118 61.58 59.16 41.34
N VAL A 119 60.76 58.26 40.82
CA VAL A 119 59.37 58.14 41.16
C VAL A 119 58.93 56.66 41.25
N THR A 120 57.97 56.39 42.05
CA THR A 120 57.39 55.02 42.18
C THR A 120 55.92 55.06 41.74
N ALA A 121 55.50 53.97 41.21
CA ALA A 121 54.05 53.68 40.87
C ALA A 121 53.70 52.23 41.22
N SER A 122 52.52 52.02 41.80
CA SER A 122 52.02 50.72 42.09
C SER A 122 51.03 50.30 40.99
N LEU A 123 51.32 49.17 40.34
CA LEU A 123 50.47 48.54 39.30
C LEU A 123 50.10 47.14 39.77
N SER A 124 48.99 46.65 39.35
CA SER A 124 48.55 45.24 39.59
C SER A 124 48.68 44.38 38.36
N LEU A 125 49.12 43.15 38.54
CA LEU A 125 49.19 42.15 37.46
C LEU A 125 48.36 40.96 37.87
N THR A 126 47.42 40.54 36.94
CA THR A 126 46.68 39.30 37.05
C THR A 126 47.27 38.30 36.09
N VAL A 127 47.52 37.07 36.58
CA VAL A 127 47.89 35.91 35.75
C VAL A 127 46.72 34.94 35.77
N ARG A 128 46.04 34.83 34.69
CA ARG A 128 44.91 33.93 34.53
C ARG A 128 45.39 32.48 34.47
N ALA A 129 44.60 31.55 34.99
CA ALA A 129 44.89 30.15 34.89
C ALA A 129 44.93 29.70 33.39
N ALA A 130 45.66 28.64 33.12
CA ALA A 130 45.63 28.02 31.81
C ALA A 130 44.21 27.56 31.45
N ALA A 131 43.77 27.70 30.20
CA ALA A 131 42.48 27.22 29.73
C ALA A 131 42.36 25.70 30.02
N GLN A 132 41.19 25.28 30.53
CA GLN A 132 40.97 23.86 30.88
C GLN A 132 41.05 22.99 29.62
N LEU A 133 41.87 21.95 29.68
CA LEU A 133 42.01 21.00 28.59
C LEU A 133 40.72 20.19 28.43
N SER A 134 40.17 20.07 27.21
CA SER A 134 39.00 19.31 26.88
C SER A 134 39.16 18.62 25.52
N ILE A 135 38.71 17.35 25.40
CA ILE A 135 38.67 16.64 24.12
C ILE A 135 37.32 16.97 23.45
N THR A 136 37.36 17.34 22.17
CA THR A 136 36.17 17.71 21.38
C THR A 136 35.71 16.59 20.46
N SER A 137 36.54 15.57 20.21
CA SER A 137 36.15 14.39 19.46
C SER A 137 35.11 13.57 20.24
N SER A 138 33.93 13.36 19.67
CA SER A 138 32.82 12.62 20.30
C SER A 138 32.57 11.25 19.63
N THR A 139 33.04 11.06 18.40
CA THR A 139 32.89 9.83 17.61
C THR A 139 34.12 9.60 16.73
N LEU A 140 34.29 8.35 16.27
CA LEU A 140 35.24 8.00 15.21
C LEU A 140 34.46 7.64 13.96
N PRO A 141 34.85 8.07 12.75
CA PRO A 141 34.29 7.59 11.49
C PRO A 141 34.40 6.07 11.37
N ASN A 142 33.47 5.43 10.67
CA ASN A 142 33.56 4.00 10.39
C ASN A 142 34.70 3.70 9.40
N ALA A 143 35.34 2.55 9.56
CA ALA A 143 36.37 2.04 8.69
C ALA A 143 35.90 0.76 7.95
N GLN A 144 36.65 0.34 6.94
CA GLN A 144 36.43 -0.90 6.19
C GLN A 144 37.75 -1.64 5.98
N VAL A 145 37.74 -2.96 6.13
CA VAL A 145 38.90 -3.80 5.86
C VAL A 145 39.44 -3.57 4.43
N GLY A 146 40.72 -3.34 4.30
CA GLY A 146 41.42 -3.11 3.02
C GLY A 146 41.27 -1.69 2.45
N LYS A 147 40.58 -0.79 3.13
CA LYS A 147 40.46 0.64 2.73
C LYS A 147 41.33 1.53 3.62
N ALA A 148 41.98 2.53 3.04
CA ALA A 148 42.73 3.50 3.78
C ALA A 148 41.83 4.31 4.73
N TYR A 149 42.22 4.45 5.98
CA TYR A 149 41.53 5.16 7.04
C TYR A 149 42.40 6.29 7.58
N SER A 150 41.84 7.46 7.84
CA SER A 150 42.51 8.57 8.50
C SER A 150 41.51 9.46 9.21
N THR A 151 41.71 9.67 10.49
CA THR A 151 40.93 10.62 11.31
C THR A 151 41.80 11.25 12.37
N ALA A 152 41.53 12.47 12.78
CA ALA A 152 42.26 13.18 13.81
C ALA A 152 41.42 13.35 15.07
N LEU A 153 41.98 13.05 16.22
CA LEU A 153 41.43 13.45 17.52
C LEU A 153 41.67 14.94 17.73
N SER A 154 40.73 15.62 18.33
CA SER A 154 40.79 17.08 18.56
C SER A 154 40.60 17.41 20.03
N ALA A 155 41.35 18.41 20.48
CA ALA A 155 41.25 18.94 21.83
C ALA A 155 41.34 20.47 21.79
N ILE A 156 40.81 21.12 22.83
CA ILE A 156 40.86 22.58 23.03
C ILE A 156 41.29 22.88 24.49
N GLY A 157 41.80 24.08 24.71
CA GLY A 157 42.30 24.52 26.02
C GLY A 157 43.64 23.88 26.37
N GLY A 158 44.09 24.04 27.61
CA GLY A 158 45.46 23.70 28.04
C GLY A 158 46.56 24.45 27.26
N THR A 159 47.79 23.98 27.37
CA THR A 159 48.97 24.53 26.69
C THR A 159 49.49 23.57 25.64
N THR A 160 49.59 23.99 24.40
CA THR A 160 50.17 23.20 23.30
C THR A 160 51.69 23.10 23.44
N PRO A 161 52.34 22.03 22.85
CA PRO A 161 51.74 20.94 22.06
C PRO A 161 51.03 19.90 22.94
N TYR A 162 50.07 19.21 22.30
CA TYR A 162 49.36 18.07 22.91
C TYR A 162 50.12 16.77 22.65
N ALA A 163 50.06 15.85 23.60
CA ALA A 163 50.53 14.48 23.47
C ALA A 163 49.34 13.53 23.62
N TRP A 164 49.07 12.71 22.65
CA TRP A 164 48.01 11.74 22.62
C TRP A 164 48.46 10.34 22.95
N SER A 165 47.64 9.57 23.60
CA SER A 165 47.92 8.14 23.87
C SER A 165 46.64 7.32 23.87
N LEU A 166 46.71 6.04 23.58
CA LEU A 166 45.65 5.07 23.77
C LEU A 166 45.77 4.53 25.21
N ALA A 167 44.88 4.89 26.09
CA ALA A 167 44.88 4.53 27.50
C ALA A 167 44.30 3.13 27.76
N SER A 168 43.31 2.70 26.96
CA SER A 168 42.78 1.34 27.01
C SER A 168 42.21 0.92 25.66
N GLY A 169 42.06 -0.39 25.43
CA GLY A 169 41.77 -0.99 24.14
C GLY A 169 42.98 -1.19 23.27
N ALA A 170 42.80 -1.72 22.08
CA ALA A 170 43.84 -1.88 21.06
C ALA A 170 43.27 -1.45 19.72
N LEU A 171 43.97 -0.69 18.92
CA LEU A 171 43.56 -0.35 17.57
C LEU A 171 43.50 -1.64 16.73
N PRO A 172 42.50 -1.79 15.82
CA PRO A 172 42.49 -2.87 14.88
C PRO A 172 43.81 -2.99 14.11
N ALA A 173 44.25 -4.23 13.83
CA ALA A 173 45.47 -4.48 13.09
C ALA A 173 45.49 -3.70 11.76
N GLY A 174 46.57 -2.98 11.49
CA GLY A 174 46.76 -2.10 10.35
C GLY A 174 46.46 -0.62 10.63
N LEU A 175 45.97 -0.25 11.83
CA LEU A 175 45.78 1.13 12.27
C LEU A 175 46.78 1.53 13.33
N ALA A 176 47.25 2.77 13.30
CA ALA A 176 48.15 3.33 14.30
C ALA A 176 47.71 4.76 14.70
N LEU A 177 47.98 5.11 15.97
CA LEU A 177 47.84 6.46 16.50
C LEU A 177 49.16 7.20 16.41
N ASN A 178 49.18 8.35 15.78
CA ASN A 178 50.30 9.29 15.88
C ASN A 178 50.15 10.08 17.19
N THR A 179 51.04 9.82 18.13
CA THR A 179 50.92 10.39 19.47
C THR A 179 51.19 11.88 19.53
N ALA A 180 51.87 12.47 18.55
CA ALA A 180 52.13 13.92 18.50
C ALA A 180 50.99 14.71 17.86
N THR A 181 50.24 14.11 16.89
CA THR A 181 49.22 14.81 16.14
C THR A 181 47.79 14.35 16.46
N GLY A 182 47.62 13.23 17.19
CA GLY A 182 46.34 12.62 17.45
C GLY A 182 45.66 11.95 16.24
N VAL A 183 46.37 11.80 15.12
CA VAL A 183 45.86 11.19 13.91
C VAL A 183 45.89 9.65 14.07
N ILE A 184 44.74 9.03 13.86
CA ILE A 184 44.60 7.56 13.70
C ILE A 184 44.57 7.29 12.20
N SER A 185 45.54 6.52 11.70
CA SER A 185 45.63 6.22 10.26
C SER A 185 46.17 4.82 9.97
N GLY A 186 45.96 4.37 8.74
CA GLY A 186 46.41 3.08 8.24
C GLY A 186 45.37 2.37 7.39
N THR A 187 45.56 1.05 7.15
CA THR A 187 44.59 0.20 6.41
C THR A 187 44.26 -0.98 7.33
N PRO A 188 43.03 -1.02 7.89
CA PRO A 188 42.69 -2.10 8.80
C PRO A 188 42.63 -3.44 8.06
N SER A 189 43.14 -4.50 8.66
CA SER A 189 43.16 -5.84 8.10
C SER A 189 42.15 -6.80 8.74
N VAL A 190 41.49 -6.37 9.83
CA VAL A 190 40.50 -7.15 10.60
C VAL A 190 39.26 -6.34 10.88
N THR A 191 38.10 -7.02 10.96
CA THR A 191 36.83 -6.41 11.33
C THR A 191 36.78 -6.08 12.82
N ALA A 192 35.97 -5.05 13.18
CA ALA A 192 35.67 -4.70 14.57
C ALA A 192 34.26 -4.11 14.68
N ALA A 193 33.49 -4.59 15.62
CA ALA A 193 32.14 -4.09 15.89
C ALA A 193 32.15 -3.33 17.22
N GLY A 194 31.95 -1.99 17.16
CA GLY A 194 31.83 -1.18 18.36
C GLY A 194 33.03 -1.28 19.31
N MET A 195 34.24 -1.50 18.77
CA MET A 195 35.43 -1.70 19.59
C MET A 195 35.69 -0.49 20.50
N PRO A 196 35.66 -0.66 21.82
CA PRO A 196 35.86 0.44 22.75
C PRO A 196 37.33 0.82 22.85
N LEU A 197 37.63 2.10 22.67
CA LEU A 197 38.98 2.70 22.73
C LEU A 197 38.94 3.90 23.66
N THR A 198 39.87 4.00 24.60
CA THR A 198 39.99 5.18 25.45
C THR A 198 41.22 5.95 25.06
N PHE A 199 41.08 7.15 24.59
CA PHE A 199 42.17 8.06 24.25
C PHE A 199 42.36 9.07 25.35
N THR A 200 43.63 9.38 25.61
CA THR A 200 44.04 10.40 26.56
C THR A 200 44.87 11.46 25.84
N VAL A 201 44.55 12.72 26.08
CA VAL A 201 45.38 13.87 25.69
C VAL A 201 46.03 14.47 26.93
N ARG A 202 47.28 14.85 26.82
CA ARG A 202 48.05 15.57 27.82
C ARG A 202 48.60 16.85 27.18
N ASP A 203 48.55 17.96 27.90
CA ASP A 203 49.08 19.27 27.47
C ASP A 203 50.52 19.48 27.95
N ALA A 204 51.15 20.57 27.51
CA ALA A 204 52.51 20.92 27.86
C ALA A 204 52.58 21.86 29.10
N SER A 205 51.51 22.04 29.82
CA SER A 205 51.50 22.90 31.04
C SER A 205 52.24 22.22 32.18
N THR A 206 52.66 23.03 33.20
CA THR A 206 53.31 22.56 34.43
C THR A 206 52.49 23.02 35.62
N PRO A 207 51.85 22.14 36.38
CA PRO A 207 51.63 20.70 36.11
C PRO A 207 50.78 20.46 34.84
N ALA A 208 51.11 19.41 34.11
CA ALA A 208 50.39 19.08 32.87
C ALA A 208 48.96 18.62 33.15
N GLN A 209 48.01 19.18 32.40
CA GLN A 209 46.63 18.72 32.40
C GLN A 209 46.47 17.44 31.54
N SER A 210 45.50 16.60 31.93
CA SER A 210 45.20 15.34 31.19
C SER A 210 43.68 15.16 31.13
N LYS A 211 43.17 14.71 30.00
CA LYS A 211 41.75 14.33 29.77
C LYS A 211 41.67 13.05 28.94
N SER A 212 40.67 12.26 29.25
CA SER A 212 40.40 11.02 28.53
C SER A 212 38.97 11.00 27.94
N VAL A 213 38.80 10.32 26.83
CA VAL A 213 37.51 10.09 26.17
C VAL A 213 37.43 8.64 25.70
N GLY A 214 36.31 7.98 25.93
CA GLY A 214 35.97 6.67 25.38
C GLY A 214 35.25 6.86 24.02
N LEU A 215 35.80 6.27 22.98
CA LEU A 215 35.24 6.26 21.63
C LEU A 215 35.11 4.83 21.12
N ALA A 216 34.13 4.55 20.26
CA ALA A 216 33.98 3.24 19.64
C ALA A 216 34.40 3.31 18.17
N LEU A 217 35.08 2.26 17.68
CA LEU A 217 35.48 2.13 16.28
C LEU A 217 34.78 0.91 15.66
N ASN A 218 34.08 1.12 14.53
CA ASN A 218 33.59 0.07 13.67
C ASN A 218 34.54 -0.12 12.48
N VAL A 219 34.84 -1.39 12.15
CA VAL A 219 35.55 -1.77 10.93
C VAL A 219 34.74 -2.85 10.22
N SER A 220 34.01 -2.47 9.17
CA SER A 220 33.18 -3.37 8.37
C SER A 220 34.03 -4.31 7.49
N PRO A 221 33.49 -5.48 7.04
CA PRO A 221 34.18 -6.40 6.13
C PRO A 221 34.56 -5.75 4.80
N ALA A 222 35.53 -6.34 4.10
CA ALA A 222 36.00 -5.89 2.79
C ALA A 222 34.88 -5.99 1.72
N ALA A 223 34.09 -7.09 1.75
CA ALA A 223 32.88 -7.24 0.93
C ALA A 223 31.64 -6.98 1.79
N ILE A 224 30.93 -5.91 1.49
CA ILE A 224 29.66 -5.58 2.13
C ILE A 224 28.51 -6.12 1.28
N THR A 225 27.49 -6.63 1.95
CA THR A 225 26.23 -7.06 1.34
C THR A 225 25.06 -6.38 2.02
N VAL A 226 24.04 -6.03 1.24
CA VAL A 226 22.77 -5.50 1.73
C VAL A 226 21.64 -6.31 1.10
N SER A 227 20.67 -6.70 1.90
CA SER A 227 19.43 -7.34 1.44
C SER A 227 18.24 -6.76 2.17
N LEU A 228 17.06 -6.79 1.52
CA LEU A 228 15.81 -6.29 2.06
C LEU A 228 14.76 -7.38 2.17
N SER A 229 13.93 -7.29 3.19
CA SER A 229 12.74 -8.11 3.36
C SER A 229 11.56 -7.22 3.82
N PRO A 230 10.37 -7.34 3.18
CA PRO A 230 10.15 -8.08 1.94
C PRO A 230 10.85 -7.41 0.74
N ARG A 231 10.97 -8.14 -0.39
CA ARG A 231 11.54 -7.58 -1.63
C ARG A 231 10.48 -6.91 -2.52
N ARG A 232 9.21 -7.27 -2.34
CA ARG A 232 8.07 -6.76 -3.08
C ARG A 232 6.91 -6.61 -2.11
N ALA A 233 6.08 -5.59 -2.30
CA ALA A 233 4.87 -5.39 -1.51
C ALA A 233 3.80 -4.65 -2.31
N ALA A 234 2.55 -4.83 -1.89
CA ALA A 234 1.43 -4.01 -2.28
C ALA A 234 0.82 -3.41 -1.01
N LEU A 235 0.45 -2.13 -1.06
CA LEU A 235 -0.13 -1.39 0.05
C LEU A 235 -1.31 -0.57 -0.45
N ALA A 236 -2.34 -0.43 0.37
CA ALA A 236 -3.29 0.65 0.18
C ALA A 236 -2.62 1.99 0.55
N VAL A 237 -3.15 3.10 0.01
CA VAL A 237 -2.69 4.44 0.41
C VAL A 237 -2.70 4.60 1.93
N THR A 238 -1.68 5.23 2.48
CA THR A 238 -1.46 5.46 3.93
C THR A 238 -1.21 4.21 4.78
N GLN A 239 -1.27 3.01 4.24
CA GLN A 239 -0.98 1.76 4.94
C GLN A 239 0.50 1.69 5.35
N THR A 240 0.80 0.96 6.43
CA THR A 240 2.18 0.80 6.93
C THR A 240 2.74 -0.58 6.62
N LEU A 241 4.07 -0.65 6.44
CA LEU A 241 4.81 -1.88 6.20
C LEU A 241 6.12 -1.87 7.00
N ASN A 242 6.43 -2.97 7.68
CA ASN A 242 7.73 -3.18 8.30
C ASN A 242 8.75 -3.64 7.26
N LEU A 243 9.81 -2.88 7.09
CA LEU A 243 10.96 -3.21 6.25
C LEU A 243 12.16 -3.60 7.12
N VAL A 244 12.88 -4.63 6.74
CA VAL A 244 14.10 -5.06 7.43
C VAL A 244 15.23 -5.11 6.41
N ALA A 245 16.31 -4.37 6.69
CA ALA A 245 17.56 -4.51 5.96
C ALA A 245 18.51 -5.43 6.73
N ASN A 246 19.06 -6.44 6.06
CA ASN A 246 20.14 -7.26 6.60
C ASN A 246 21.44 -6.90 5.89
N THR A 247 22.46 -6.58 6.67
CA THR A 247 23.78 -6.21 6.16
C THR A 247 24.87 -6.74 7.10
N ASN A 248 26.05 -6.99 6.58
CA ASN A 248 27.26 -7.22 7.36
C ASN A 248 28.07 -5.93 7.60
N ASP A 249 27.54 -4.78 7.20
CA ASP A 249 28.07 -3.47 7.61
C ASP A 249 27.69 -3.18 9.06
N TYR A 250 28.68 -3.13 9.93
CA TYR A 250 28.44 -2.83 11.36
C TYR A 250 27.92 -1.42 11.64
N ALA A 251 28.10 -0.53 10.67
CA ALA A 251 27.52 0.83 10.74
C ALA A 251 26.03 0.86 10.34
N GLY A 252 25.51 -0.24 9.76
CA GLY A 252 24.13 -0.34 9.33
C GLY A 252 23.85 0.23 7.95
N VAL A 253 22.60 0.66 7.72
CA VAL A 253 22.13 1.18 6.44
C VAL A 253 21.47 2.55 6.59
N VAL A 254 21.52 3.33 5.50
CA VAL A 254 20.73 4.55 5.28
C VAL A 254 19.55 4.21 4.37
N TRP A 255 18.37 4.69 4.75
CA TRP A 255 17.14 4.48 4.00
C TRP A 255 16.75 5.72 3.19
N SER A 256 16.28 5.49 1.98
CA SER A 256 15.72 6.52 1.12
C SER A 256 14.50 6.00 0.36
N THR A 257 13.64 6.91 -0.09
CA THR A 257 12.43 6.62 -0.86
C THR A 257 12.44 7.41 -2.16
N SER A 258 11.78 6.89 -3.20
CA SER A 258 11.59 7.60 -4.48
C SER A 258 10.63 8.77 -4.38
N SER A 259 9.86 8.89 -3.28
CA SER A 259 8.90 9.98 -3.04
C SER A 259 9.07 10.53 -1.63
N ALA A 260 9.09 11.85 -1.49
CA ALA A 260 9.11 12.53 -0.20
C ALA A 260 7.80 12.33 0.60
N ALA A 261 6.71 11.95 -0.06
CA ALA A 261 5.43 11.65 0.58
C ALA A 261 5.41 10.28 1.29
N ALA A 262 6.37 9.39 0.96
CA ALA A 262 6.53 8.12 1.67
C ALA A 262 7.25 8.34 3.01
N GLY A 263 6.57 8.06 4.11
CA GLY A 263 7.10 8.24 5.46
C GLY A 263 7.98 7.06 5.89
N LEU A 264 9.15 7.34 6.48
CA LEU A 264 9.99 6.33 7.14
C LEU A 264 10.10 6.68 8.64
N SER A 265 9.92 5.70 9.51
CA SER A 265 10.07 5.90 10.97
C SER A 265 11.49 6.31 11.38
N THR A 266 12.48 5.96 10.57
CA THR A 266 13.88 6.41 10.68
C THR A 266 14.58 6.30 9.34
N HIS A 267 15.60 7.14 9.11
CA HIS A 267 16.44 7.09 7.91
C HIS A 267 17.74 6.28 8.12
N ASN A 268 17.99 5.76 9.32
CA ASN A 268 19.15 4.91 9.61
C ASN A 268 18.73 3.75 10.49
N SER A 269 19.27 2.56 10.22
CA SER A 269 19.05 1.40 11.08
C SER A 269 20.26 0.47 11.11
N ALA A 270 20.43 -0.25 12.24
CA ALA A 270 21.31 -1.39 12.30
C ALA A 270 20.74 -2.57 11.48
N SER A 271 21.61 -3.54 11.15
CA SER A 271 21.20 -4.79 10.51
C SER A 271 20.11 -5.51 11.31
N GLY A 272 19.05 -5.96 10.63
CA GLY A 272 17.95 -6.71 11.24
C GLY A 272 16.93 -5.85 12.02
N THR A 273 17.14 -4.52 12.13
CA THR A 273 16.21 -3.64 12.84
C THR A 273 15.07 -3.23 11.89
N PRO A 274 13.79 -3.47 12.27
CA PRO A 274 12.65 -3.05 11.46
C PRO A 274 12.54 -1.53 11.36
N VAL A 275 12.22 -1.06 10.16
CA VAL A 275 11.86 0.34 9.86
C VAL A 275 10.45 0.36 9.30
N VAL A 276 9.58 1.17 9.88
CA VAL A 276 8.19 1.30 9.41
C VAL A 276 8.15 2.27 8.24
N LEU A 277 7.67 1.79 7.10
CA LEU A 277 7.28 2.61 5.97
C LEU A 277 5.80 2.94 6.09
N THR A 278 5.42 4.19 5.84
CA THR A 278 4.03 4.61 5.61
C THR A 278 3.88 4.92 4.12
N ALA A 279 2.94 4.25 3.45
CA ALA A 279 2.65 4.47 2.04
C ALA A 279 2.18 5.92 1.79
N PRO A 280 2.52 6.53 0.64
CA PRO A 280 1.99 7.82 0.24
C PRO A 280 0.46 7.85 0.15
N SER A 281 -0.11 9.06 0.15
CA SER A 281 -1.54 9.27 -0.16
C SER A 281 -1.85 9.13 -1.66
N ASP A 282 -0.84 9.26 -2.50
CA ASP A 282 -0.98 9.15 -3.95
C ASP A 282 -0.69 7.71 -4.39
N ALA A 283 -1.56 7.16 -5.24
CA ALA A 283 -1.37 5.84 -5.81
C ALA A 283 -0.23 5.81 -6.84
N GLY A 284 0.40 4.65 -7.00
CA GLY A 284 1.47 4.47 -7.96
C GLY A 284 2.54 3.47 -7.54
N VAL A 285 3.65 3.47 -8.25
CA VAL A 285 4.80 2.59 -7.97
C VAL A 285 5.92 3.39 -7.31
N TYR A 286 6.36 2.92 -6.17
CA TYR A 286 7.41 3.55 -5.35
C TYR A 286 8.55 2.59 -5.08
N THR A 287 9.74 3.14 -4.84
CA THR A 287 10.89 2.35 -4.39
C THR A 287 11.40 2.83 -3.05
N VAL A 288 11.86 1.88 -2.22
CA VAL A 288 12.60 2.16 -1.00
C VAL A 288 13.95 1.48 -1.11
N THR A 289 15.01 2.22 -0.82
CA THR A 289 16.38 1.77 -0.94
C THR A 289 17.05 1.79 0.43
N ALA A 290 17.69 0.68 0.80
CA ALA A 290 18.62 0.62 1.92
C ALA A 290 20.05 0.56 1.37
N THR A 291 20.88 1.52 1.74
CA THR A 291 22.26 1.66 1.28
C THR A 291 23.21 1.52 2.48
N SER A 292 24.27 0.74 2.34
CA SER A 292 25.31 0.64 3.37
C SER A 292 25.88 2.01 3.74
N VAL A 293 26.06 2.25 5.04
CA VAL A 293 26.68 3.49 5.56
C VAL A 293 28.15 3.57 5.16
N THR A 294 28.87 2.44 5.17
CA THR A 294 30.33 2.40 4.92
C THR A 294 30.67 2.32 3.43
N ASP A 295 29.82 1.65 2.61
CA ASP A 295 30.03 1.50 1.16
C ASP A 295 28.74 1.82 0.40
N ALA A 296 28.61 3.06 -0.04
CA ALA A 296 27.46 3.57 -0.77
C ALA A 296 27.19 2.88 -2.12
N THR A 297 28.11 2.04 -2.60
CA THR A 297 27.91 1.24 -3.82
C THR A 297 27.07 -0.01 -3.54
N GLN A 298 26.89 -0.38 -2.26
CA GLN A 298 26.15 -1.56 -1.84
C GLN A 298 24.76 -1.14 -1.33
N SER A 299 23.74 -1.54 -2.06
CA SER A 299 22.36 -1.23 -1.72
C SER A 299 21.40 -2.36 -2.12
N ALA A 300 20.23 -2.35 -1.53
CA ALA A 300 19.09 -3.18 -1.94
C ALA A 300 17.85 -2.32 -2.07
N VAL A 301 16.98 -2.68 -3.02
CA VAL A 301 15.78 -1.90 -3.37
C VAL A 301 14.56 -2.80 -3.25
N ILE A 302 13.47 -2.28 -2.68
CA ILE A 302 12.12 -2.85 -2.76
C ILE A 302 11.27 -1.97 -3.67
N THR A 303 10.46 -2.61 -4.52
CA THR A 303 9.41 -1.94 -5.30
C THR A 303 8.06 -2.19 -4.62
N ILE A 304 7.27 -1.14 -4.46
CA ILE A 304 5.99 -1.15 -3.76
C ILE A 304 4.94 -0.56 -4.69
N GLY A 305 3.87 -1.32 -4.95
CA GLY A 305 2.66 -0.80 -5.58
C GLY A 305 1.74 -0.24 -4.50
N VAL A 306 1.35 1.02 -4.63
CA VAL A 306 0.41 1.67 -3.71
C VAL A 306 -0.89 1.91 -4.45
N SER A 307 -1.99 1.32 -3.95
CA SER A 307 -3.31 1.38 -4.56
C SER A 307 -4.23 2.34 -3.80
N ASP A 308 -4.99 3.12 -4.53
CA ASP A 308 -6.10 3.95 -4.04
C ASP A 308 -7.47 3.30 -4.26
N LEU A 309 -7.49 2.00 -4.63
CA LEU A 309 -8.72 1.23 -4.73
C LEU A 309 -9.46 1.24 -3.39
N ALA A 310 -10.66 1.84 -3.36
CA ALA A 310 -11.47 1.86 -2.15
C ALA A 310 -12.06 0.46 -1.82
N GLY A 311 -12.39 -0.31 -2.85
CA GLY A 311 -12.85 -1.68 -2.67
C GLY A 311 -13.40 -2.31 -3.95
N VAL A 312 -13.54 -3.63 -3.92
CA VAL A 312 -14.38 -4.42 -4.82
C VAL A 312 -15.66 -4.73 -4.05
N TYR A 313 -16.69 -3.90 -4.22
CA TYR A 313 -17.88 -3.88 -3.38
C TYR A 313 -19.06 -4.66 -3.96
N THR A 314 -18.95 -5.12 -5.18
CA THR A 314 -20.02 -5.81 -5.93
C THR A 314 -19.42 -6.81 -6.93
N TYR A 315 -20.26 -7.66 -7.50
CA TYR A 315 -19.85 -8.58 -8.55
C TYR A 315 -19.18 -7.84 -9.73
N HIS A 316 -18.06 -8.41 -10.19
CA HIS A 316 -17.30 -7.97 -11.36
C HIS A 316 -16.82 -6.51 -11.27
N ASN A 317 -16.30 -6.13 -10.11
CA ASN A 317 -15.70 -4.87 -9.69
C ASN A 317 -16.66 -3.69 -9.54
N ASP A 318 -17.50 -3.40 -10.50
CA ASP A 318 -18.36 -2.21 -10.56
C ASP A 318 -19.80 -2.51 -10.98
N LEU A 319 -20.61 -1.47 -11.07
CA LEU A 319 -22.02 -1.59 -11.48
C LEU A 319 -22.19 -1.74 -13.01
N ALA A 320 -21.23 -1.33 -13.81
CA ALA A 320 -21.25 -1.54 -15.26
C ALA A 320 -20.85 -2.98 -15.63
N ARG A 321 -20.28 -3.74 -14.69
CA ARG A 321 -19.79 -5.11 -14.85
C ARG A 321 -18.61 -5.20 -15.81
N ASP A 322 -17.75 -4.17 -15.84
CA ASP A 322 -16.60 -4.15 -16.74
C ASP A 322 -15.47 -5.11 -16.32
N GLY A 323 -15.46 -5.56 -15.08
CA GLY A 323 -14.49 -6.54 -14.57
C GLY A 323 -13.08 -6.03 -14.45
N ALA A 324 -12.85 -4.71 -14.54
CA ALA A 324 -11.54 -4.12 -14.56
C ALA A 324 -11.21 -3.37 -13.26
N ASN A 325 -10.16 -3.79 -12.58
CA ASN A 325 -9.51 -3.00 -11.55
C ASN A 325 -8.36 -2.20 -12.18
N THR A 326 -8.58 -0.92 -12.45
CA THR A 326 -7.56 0.00 -13.03
C THR A 326 -6.64 0.64 -12.00
N HIS A 327 -6.80 0.31 -10.72
CA HIS A 327 -6.03 0.80 -9.57
C HIS A 327 -5.06 -0.25 -9.01
N GLU A 328 -4.63 -1.22 -9.85
CA GLU A 328 -3.66 -2.25 -9.48
C GLU A 328 -2.24 -1.86 -9.93
N TYR A 329 -1.40 -1.48 -8.99
CA TYR A 329 -0.05 -0.98 -9.27
C TYR A 329 1.06 -1.99 -8.93
N ALA A 330 0.75 -3.05 -8.18
CA ALA A 330 1.74 -4.02 -7.75
C ALA A 330 1.93 -5.18 -8.74
N LEU A 331 0.81 -5.66 -9.35
CA LEU A 331 0.84 -6.77 -10.30
C LEU A 331 1.06 -6.25 -11.72
N THR A 332 2.07 -6.78 -12.38
CA THR A 332 2.43 -6.39 -13.76
C THR A 332 2.77 -7.61 -14.58
N PRO A 333 2.69 -7.56 -15.93
CA PRO A 333 3.16 -8.65 -16.78
C PRO A 333 4.64 -9.03 -16.55
N GLY A 334 5.45 -8.12 -16.00
CA GLY A 334 6.86 -8.37 -15.71
C GLY A 334 7.10 -9.16 -14.41
N ASN A 335 6.20 -9.08 -13.43
CA ASN A 335 6.40 -9.71 -12.13
C ASN A 335 5.42 -10.86 -11.79
N VAL A 336 4.36 -11.04 -12.58
CA VAL A 336 3.49 -12.22 -12.50
C VAL A 336 4.11 -13.35 -13.31
N ASN A 337 4.97 -14.14 -12.65
CA ASN A 337 5.68 -15.29 -13.22
C ASN A 337 6.02 -16.29 -12.10
N THR A 338 6.47 -17.49 -12.45
CA THR A 338 6.73 -18.58 -11.49
C THR A 338 7.77 -18.26 -10.42
N ALA A 339 8.70 -17.35 -10.68
CA ALA A 339 9.75 -16.95 -9.72
C ALA A 339 9.25 -15.95 -8.68
N SER A 340 8.29 -15.10 -9.03
CA SER A 340 7.90 -13.95 -8.21
C SER A 340 6.43 -13.92 -7.79
N PHE A 341 5.60 -14.79 -8.37
CA PHE A 341 4.16 -14.86 -8.08
C PHE A 341 3.75 -16.28 -7.76
N GLY A 342 2.72 -16.47 -6.93
CA GLY A 342 2.18 -17.78 -6.58
C GLY A 342 1.23 -17.70 -5.39
N LYS A 343 0.78 -18.86 -4.93
CA LYS A 343 -0.09 -18.99 -3.76
C LYS A 343 0.66 -18.59 -2.50
N LEU A 344 0.10 -17.66 -1.76
CA LEU A 344 0.65 -17.17 -0.49
C LEU A 344 0.12 -17.98 0.69
N PHE A 345 -1.18 -18.23 0.72
CA PHE A 345 -1.89 -19.00 1.75
C PHE A 345 -3.32 -19.32 1.30
N SER A 346 -4.03 -20.11 2.10
CA SER A 346 -5.48 -20.34 1.97
C SER A 346 -6.18 -20.06 3.28
N CYS A 347 -7.40 -19.51 3.20
CA CYS A 347 -8.30 -19.29 4.33
C CYS A 347 -9.41 -20.34 4.29
N SER A 348 -9.50 -21.20 5.32
CA SER A 348 -10.56 -22.19 5.43
C SER A 348 -11.89 -21.56 5.86
N VAL A 349 -12.98 -22.00 5.24
CA VAL A 349 -14.35 -21.61 5.56
C VAL A 349 -15.25 -22.86 5.63
N ASP A 350 -16.46 -22.71 6.14
CA ASP A 350 -17.38 -23.83 6.44
C ASP A 350 -18.23 -24.31 5.25
N GLY A 351 -18.20 -23.60 4.12
CA GLY A 351 -18.99 -23.94 2.96
C GLY A 351 -18.30 -23.60 1.63
N ALA A 352 -18.78 -24.19 0.53
CA ALA A 352 -18.30 -23.88 -0.80
C ALA A 352 -18.51 -22.39 -1.12
N VAL A 353 -17.53 -21.75 -1.77
CA VAL A 353 -17.56 -20.34 -2.09
C VAL A 353 -17.98 -20.16 -3.55
N TYR A 354 -19.27 -19.92 -3.78
CA TYR A 354 -19.85 -19.59 -5.09
C TYR A 354 -19.85 -18.09 -5.35
N ALA A 355 -20.07 -17.32 -4.29
CA ALA A 355 -20.04 -15.86 -4.32
C ALA A 355 -18.63 -15.35 -4.62
N GLN A 356 -18.52 -14.27 -5.39
CA GLN A 356 -17.24 -13.61 -5.58
C GLN A 356 -16.71 -13.07 -4.25
N PRO A 357 -15.44 -13.33 -3.89
CA PRO A 357 -14.78 -12.65 -2.77
C PRO A 357 -14.85 -11.13 -2.94
N LEU A 358 -15.29 -10.39 -1.92
CA LEU A 358 -15.29 -8.92 -1.94
C LEU A 358 -14.14 -8.38 -1.08
N TRP A 359 -13.65 -7.21 -1.44
CA TRP A 359 -12.51 -6.59 -0.76
C TRP A 359 -12.79 -5.12 -0.45
N ALA A 360 -12.44 -4.66 0.76
CA ALA A 360 -12.64 -3.30 1.20
C ALA A 360 -11.38 -2.74 1.86
N ALA A 361 -10.94 -1.53 1.45
CA ALA A 361 -9.75 -0.89 1.98
C ALA A 361 -10.02 -0.14 3.28
N ASN A 362 -9.01 -0.09 4.15
CA ASN A 362 -8.92 0.85 5.27
C ASN A 362 -10.14 0.86 6.21
N ILE A 363 -10.75 -0.30 6.48
CA ILE A 363 -11.84 -0.42 7.45
C ILE A 363 -11.26 -0.39 8.87
N ASN A 364 -11.80 0.48 9.73
CA ASN A 364 -11.37 0.58 11.12
C ASN A 364 -12.02 -0.53 11.96
N ILE A 365 -11.26 -1.59 12.24
CA ILE A 365 -11.69 -2.70 13.11
C ILE A 365 -10.78 -2.78 14.33
N GLY A 366 -11.37 -2.65 15.51
CA GLY A 366 -10.62 -2.68 16.78
C GLY A 366 -9.61 -1.53 16.94
N GLY A 367 -9.87 -0.37 16.32
CA GLY A 367 -8.99 0.80 16.36
C GLY A 367 -7.82 0.75 15.38
N MET A 368 -7.74 -0.25 14.50
CA MET A 368 -6.72 -0.39 13.46
C MET A 368 -7.35 -0.35 12.07
N GLN A 369 -6.72 0.36 11.15
CA GLN A 369 -7.09 0.34 9.73
C GLN A 369 -6.66 -1.01 9.12
N ARG A 370 -7.60 -1.71 8.51
CA ARG A 370 -7.38 -3.02 7.89
C ARG A 370 -7.99 -3.07 6.51
N ASN A 371 -7.37 -3.78 5.62
CA ASN A 371 -7.98 -4.22 4.39
C ASN A 371 -8.77 -5.51 4.69
N VAL A 372 -10.04 -5.55 4.34
CA VAL A 372 -10.96 -6.61 4.72
C VAL A 372 -11.35 -7.42 3.50
N LEU A 373 -11.22 -8.75 3.60
CA LEU A 373 -11.72 -9.71 2.64
C LEU A 373 -13.02 -10.32 3.17
N LEU A 374 -14.12 -10.15 2.43
CA LEU A 374 -15.45 -10.67 2.77
C LEU A 374 -15.74 -11.91 1.93
N ILE A 375 -16.14 -12.99 2.59
CA ILE A 375 -16.42 -14.29 1.97
C ILE A 375 -17.78 -14.79 2.44
N ALA A 376 -18.67 -15.05 1.49
CA ALA A 376 -19.95 -15.72 1.75
C ALA A 376 -19.91 -17.17 1.28
N THR A 377 -20.58 -18.05 2.01
CA THR A 377 -20.49 -19.49 1.76
C THR A 377 -21.89 -20.12 1.53
N ALA A 378 -21.91 -21.23 0.81
CA ALA A 378 -23.11 -22.04 0.65
C ALA A 378 -23.66 -22.63 1.98
N HIS A 379 -22.92 -22.47 3.08
CA HIS A 379 -23.33 -22.85 4.45
C HIS A 379 -24.01 -21.68 5.21
N ASP A 380 -24.47 -20.66 4.49
CA ASP A 380 -25.08 -19.45 5.06
C ASP A 380 -24.17 -18.71 6.06
N SER A 381 -22.87 -18.71 5.81
CA SER A 381 -21.90 -17.98 6.60
C SER A 381 -21.32 -16.80 5.84
N LEU A 382 -21.02 -15.74 6.58
CA LEU A 382 -20.26 -14.57 6.09
C LEU A 382 -19.02 -14.37 6.96
N TYR A 383 -17.86 -14.37 6.34
CA TYR A 383 -16.56 -14.15 7.00
C TYR A 383 -15.97 -12.81 6.62
N ALA A 384 -15.30 -12.17 7.56
CA ALA A 384 -14.35 -11.11 7.30
C ALA A 384 -12.95 -11.54 7.74
N PHE A 385 -12.01 -11.51 6.81
CA PHE A 385 -10.60 -11.76 7.07
C PHE A 385 -9.79 -10.48 6.94
N ASP A 386 -8.69 -10.39 7.69
CA ASP A 386 -7.65 -9.42 7.43
C ASP A 386 -6.95 -9.80 6.12
N ALA A 387 -7.15 -9.02 5.07
CA ALA A 387 -6.65 -9.31 3.72
C ALA A 387 -5.11 -9.27 3.62
N ASP A 388 -4.42 -8.70 4.61
CA ASP A 388 -2.96 -8.55 4.62
C ASP A 388 -2.26 -9.49 5.61
N ALA A 389 -3.01 -10.18 6.47
CA ALA A 389 -2.44 -11.11 7.45
C ALA A 389 -2.00 -12.43 6.80
N ILE A 390 -0.80 -12.91 7.15
CA ILE A 390 -0.24 -14.21 6.76
C ILE A 390 0.22 -14.94 8.03
N PRO A 391 -0.36 -16.09 8.38
CA PRO A 391 -1.52 -16.76 7.78
C PRO A 391 -2.83 -16.00 7.99
N CYS A 392 -3.93 -16.54 7.47
CA CYS A 392 -5.27 -15.96 7.61
C CYS A 392 -5.60 -15.57 9.05
N ASN A 393 -6.15 -14.36 9.18
CA ASN A 393 -6.67 -13.87 10.45
C ASN A 393 -8.15 -13.51 10.27
N THR A 394 -9.03 -14.26 10.91
CA THR A 394 -10.48 -13.99 10.93
C THR A 394 -10.74 -12.79 11.86
N LEU A 395 -11.33 -11.74 11.30
CA LEU A 395 -11.75 -10.56 12.06
C LEU A 395 -13.09 -10.82 12.75
N TRP A 396 -14.03 -11.38 12.00
CA TRP A 396 -15.32 -11.85 12.52
C TRP A 396 -15.90 -12.91 11.57
N HIS A 397 -16.88 -13.67 12.09
CA HIS A 397 -17.67 -14.68 11.38
C HIS A 397 -19.12 -14.55 11.83
N ALA A 398 -20.05 -14.50 10.89
CA ALA A 398 -21.49 -14.49 11.10
C ALA A 398 -22.12 -15.73 10.48
N ASN A 399 -22.86 -16.48 11.26
CA ASN A 399 -23.76 -17.52 10.77
C ASN A 399 -25.13 -16.87 10.53
N LEU A 400 -25.51 -16.68 9.26
CA LEU A 400 -26.70 -15.94 8.86
C LEU A 400 -28.03 -16.67 9.17
N ILE A 401 -27.94 -17.90 9.68
CA ILE A 401 -29.09 -18.72 10.07
C ILE A 401 -29.05 -19.11 11.54
N ASP A 402 -28.43 -18.31 12.37
CA ASP A 402 -28.55 -18.39 13.82
C ASP A 402 -29.59 -17.43 14.41
N ALA A 403 -29.82 -17.51 15.72
CA ALA A 403 -30.79 -16.66 16.39
C ALA A 403 -30.40 -15.17 16.39
N GLY A 404 -29.11 -14.84 16.34
CA GLY A 404 -28.57 -13.46 16.24
C GLY A 404 -28.87 -12.83 14.89
N HIS A 405 -29.07 -13.64 13.86
CA HIS A 405 -29.38 -13.27 12.50
C HIS A 405 -30.81 -13.64 12.10
N GLY A 406 -31.73 -13.72 13.06
CA GLY A 406 -33.18 -13.83 12.86
C GLY A 406 -33.70 -15.23 12.48
N ALA A 407 -32.89 -16.26 12.55
CA ALA A 407 -33.36 -17.63 12.29
C ALA A 407 -33.94 -18.31 13.55
N SER A 408 -34.77 -19.31 13.33
CA SER A 408 -35.31 -20.14 14.37
C SER A 408 -34.33 -21.26 14.74
N ALA A 409 -34.47 -21.81 15.96
CA ALA A 409 -33.61 -22.90 16.41
C ALA A 409 -33.71 -24.12 15.48
N GLY A 410 -32.56 -24.64 15.04
CA GLY A 410 -32.45 -25.81 14.19
C GLY A 410 -32.70 -25.56 12.69
N GLU A 411 -32.73 -24.30 12.24
CA GLU A 411 -32.64 -24.01 10.81
C GLU A 411 -31.29 -24.45 10.26
N THR A 412 -31.29 -24.91 9.02
CA THR A 412 -30.06 -25.30 8.27
C THR A 412 -30.11 -24.74 6.88
N SER A 413 -28.98 -24.59 6.25
CA SER A 413 -28.90 -24.42 4.79
C SER A 413 -29.62 -25.54 4.11
N VAL A 414 -30.16 -25.34 2.92
CA VAL A 414 -31.03 -26.33 2.28
C VAL A 414 -30.17 -27.45 1.67
N PRO A 415 -30.29 -28.73 2.14
CA PRO A 415 -29.53 -29.84 1.57
C PRO A 415 -29.87 -30.10 0.12
N SER A 416 -28.87 -30.36 -0.69
CA SER A 416 -28.97 -30.65 -2.14
C SER A 416 -28.11 -31.83 -2.52
N GLY A 417 -28.33 -32.38 -3.71
CA GLY A 417 -27.62 -33.53 -4.24
C GLY A 417 -28.53 -34.71 -4.57
N THR A 418 -27.96 -35.72 -5.19
CA THR A 418 -28.67 -36.95 -5.55
C THR A 418 -29.25 -37.61 -4.26
N GLY A 419 -30.57 -37.86 -4.25
CA GLY A 419 -31.24 -38.46 -3.07
C GLY A 419 -31.94 -37.43 -2.18
N THR A 420 -31.83 -36.14 -2.41
CA THR A 420 -32.60 -35.09 -1.75
C THR A 420 -33.82 -34.69 -2.59
N SER A 421 -34.87 -34.19 -1.96
CA SER A 421 -36.08 -33.71 -2.64
C SER A 421 -36.56 -32.34 -2.18
N TYR A 422 -35.72 -31.63 -1.43
CA TYR A 422 -36.11 -30.35 -0.82
C TYR A 422 -36.36 -29.25 -1.85
N ILE A 423 -35.51 -29.12 -2.88
CA ILE A 423 -35.56 -28.06 -3.88
C ILE A 423 -35.68 -28.57 -5.33
N GLY A 424 -36.05 -29.81 -5.49
CA GLY A 424 -36.14 -30.55 -6.76
C GLY A 424 -35.67 -31.95 -6.56
N GLN A 425 -36.21 -32.91 -7.37
CA GLN A 425 -35.79 -34.30 -7.21
C GLN A 425 -34.37 -34.50 -7.76
N GLY A 426 -33.40 -34.66 -6.85
CA GLY A 426 -32.00 -34.91 -7.23
C GLY A 426 -31.22 -33.69 -7.68
N TYR A 427 -31.67 -32.49 -7.36
CA TYR A 427 -30.90 -31.25 -7.67
C TYR A 427 -29.48 -31.35 -7.17
N ALA A 428 -28.53 -31.29 -8.08
CA ALA A 428 -27.15 -31.59 -7.79
C ALA A 428 -26.18 -30.57 -8.40
N ASP A 429 -26.69 -29.51 -8.98
CA ASP A 429 -25.91 -28.45 -9.60
C ASP A 429 -25.08 -27.65 -8.59
N ILE A 430 -25.65 -27.44 -7.41
CA ILE A 430 -25.01 -26.87 -6.24
C ILE A 430 -25.13 -27.89 -5.10
N THR A 431 -24.00 -28.38 -4.58
CA THR A 431 -23.97 -29.43 -3.56
C THR A 431 -22.89 -29.15 -2.53
N PRO A 432 -23.01 -29.69 -1.28
CA PRO A 432 -24.06 -30.55 -0.74
C PRO A 432 -25.26 -29.76 -0.21
N GLU A 433 -25.25 -28.45 -0.29
CA GLU A 433 -26.27 -27.56 0.26
C GLU A 433 -26.36 -26.26 -0.53
N VAL A 434 -27.46 -25.54 -0.37
CA VAL A 434 -27.74 -24.24 -0.95
C VAL A 434 -28.04 -23.25 0.18
N GLY A 435 -27.10 -22.38 0.46
CA GLY A 435 -27.22 -21.22 1.34
C GLY A 435 -26.96 -19.95 0.56
N VAL A 436 -25.94 -19.18 0.92
CA VAL A 436 -25.54 -18.00 0.13
C VAL A 436 -24.78 -18.43 -1.11
N ILE A 437 -25.38 -18.16 -2.27
CA ILE A 437 -24.81 -18.50 -3.59
C ILE A 437 -24.50 -17.24 -4.40
N GLY A 438 -25.37 -16.24 -4.36
CA GLY A 438 -25.17 -14.96 -5.04
C GLY A 438 -24.14 -14.09 -4.32
N THR A 439 -23.37 -13.32 -5.09
CA THR A 439 -22.39 -12.39 -4.53
C THR A 439 -23.06 -11.29 -3.72
N PRO A 440 -22.66 -11.04 -2.47
CA PRO A 440 -23.14 -9.91 -1.66
C PRO A 440 -22.81 -8.57 -2.31
N VAL A 441 -23.35 -7.48 -1.75
CA VAL A 441 -22.94 -6.12 -2.11
C VAL A 441 -22.63 -5.32 -0.86
N VAL A 442 -21.60 -4.47 -0.95
CA VAL A 442 -21.18 -3.60 0.15
C VAL A 442 -21.63 -2.17 -0.10
N ASP A 443 -22.26 -1.57 0.90
CA ASP A 443 -22.42 -0.11 0.98
C ASP A 443 -21.25 0.47 1.77
N PRO A 444 -20.25 1.05 1.11
CA PRO A 444 -19.07 1.58 1.80
C PRO A 444 -19.37 2.84 2.62
N VAL A 445 -20.47 3.54 2.31
CA VAL A 445 -20.85 4.77 3.01
C VAL A 445 -21.56 4.43 4.31
N ALA A 446 -22.51 3.48 4.26
CA ALA A 446 -23.23 3.04 5.44
C ALA A 446 -22.44 2.00 6.27
N GLY A 447 -21.38 1.43 5.72
CA GLY A 447 -20.62 0.34 6.34
C GLY A 447 -21.43 -0.95 6.48
N ILE A 448 -22.21 -1.29 5.45
CA ILE A 448 -23.15 -2.42 5.47
C ILE A 448 -22.81 -3.40 4.35
N VAL A 449 -22.85 -4.68 4.68
CA VAL A 449 -22.81 -5.79 3.71
C VAL A 449 -24.24 -6.33 3.57
N TYR A 450 -24.83 -6.24 2.36
CA TYR A 450 -26.11 -6.86 2.06
C TYR A 450 -25.89 -8.24 1.47
N VAL A 451 -26.62 -9.24 1.99
CA VAL A 451 -26.48 -10.65 1.59
C VAL A 451 -27.84 -11.36 1.72
N VAL A 452 -28.08 -12.35 0.88
CA VAL A 452 -29.29 -13.18 0.95
C VAL A 452 -28.93 -14.57 1.40
N SER A 453 -29.51 -15.01 2.53
CA SER A 453 -29.41 -16.40 3.01
C SER A 453 -30.57 -17.24 2.48
N LYS A 454 -30.36 -18.57 2.38
CA LYS A 454 -31.40 -19.55 2.05
C LYS A 454 -31.36 -20.71 3.02
N SER A 455 -32.43 -20.88 3.83
CA SER A 455 -32.49 -21.91 4.85
C SER A 455 -33.82 -22.66 4.81
N MET A 456 -33.86 -23.78 5.57
CA MET A 456 -35.10 -24.51 5.87
C MET A 456 -35.23 -24.74 7.35
N SER A 457 -36.49 -24.86 7.81
CA SER A 457 -36.80 -25.21 9.20
C SER A 457 -36.26 -26.60 9.57
N ALA A 458 -36.07 -26.86 10.87
CA ALA A 458 -35.63 -28.14 11.39
C ALA A 458 -36.52 -29.32 10.94
N ALA A 459 -37.80 -29.08 10.65
CA ALA A 459 -38.73 -30.08 10.12
C ALA A 459 -38.60 -30.30 8.60
N GLY A 460 -37.83 -29.47 7.87
CA GLY A 460 -37.63 -29.55 6.43
C GLY A 460 -38.89 -29.17 5.62
N THR A 461 -39.86 -28.50 6.23
CA THR A 461 -41.17 -28.19 5.61
C THR A 461 -41.36 -26.73 5.22
N THR A 462 -40.64 -25.82 5.86
CA THR A 462 -40.68 -24.37 5.62
C THR A 462 -39.32 -23.88 5.17
N PHE A 463 -39.34 -23.06 4.12
CA PHE A 463 -38.13 -22.49 3.51
C PHE A 463 -38.14 -20.98 3.68
N TYR A 464 -36.97 -20.45 3.90
CA TYR A 464 -36.77 -19.02 4.08
C TYR A 464 -35.68 -18.49 3.13
N GLN A 465 -35.90 -17.31 2.63
CA GLN A 465 -34.85 -16.48 2.07
C GLN A 465 -34.91 -15.14 2.81
N ARG A 466 -33.76 -14.69 3.33
CA ARG A 466 -33.67 -13.48 4.11
C ARG A 466 -32.65 -12.53 3.51
N LEU A 467 -33.03 -11.28 3.35
CA LEU A 467 -32.11 -10.21 3.02
C LEU A 467 -31.58 -9.61 4.33
N HIS A 468 -30.29 -9.72 4.51
CA HIS A 468 -29.55 -9.24 5.67
C HIS A 468 -28.89 -7.90 5.39
N ALA A 469 -28.76 -7.05 6.42
CA ALA A 469 -27.90 -5.88 6.47
C ALA A 469 -26.88 -6.07 7.60
N ILE A 470 -25.67 -6.48 7.27
CA ILE A 470 -24.62 -6.84 8.22
C ILE A 470 -23.65 -5.69 8.38
N ASP A 471 -23.32 -5.31 9.60
CA ASP A 471 -22.30 -4.31 9.91
C ASP A 471 -20.92 -4.85 9.51
N ILE A 472 -20.22 -4.15 8.61
CA ILE A 472 -18.94 -4.58 8.06
C ILE A 472 -17.82 -4.65 9.12
N ILE A 473 -17.96 -3.92 10.23
CA ILE A 473 -16.95 -3.86 11.29
C ILE A 473 -17.10 -5.02 12.26
N THR A 474 -18.35 -5.39 12.58
CA THR A 474 -18.65 -6.32 13.68
C THR A 474 -19.22 -7.66 13.25
N GLY A 475 -19.73 -7.79 12.01
CA GLY A 475 -20.48 -8.97 11.54
C GLY A 475 -21.87 -9.11 12.16
N MET A 476 -22.34 -8.11 12.89
CA MET A 476 -23.65 -8.13 13.55
C MET A 476 -24.75 -7.66 12.62
N GLU A 477 -25.94 -8.19 12.81
CA GLU A 477 -27.15 -7.75 12.13
C GLU A 477 -27.50 -6.30 12.51
N LYS A 478 -27.82 -5.46 11.53
CA LYS A 478 -28.29 -4.12 11.77
C LYS A 478 -29.74 -4.13 12.26
N SER A 479 -30.17 -3.08 12.96
CA SER A 479 -31.51 -2.93 13.51
C SER A 479 -32.59 -3.09 12.42
N GLY A 480 -33.60 -3.92 12.66
CA GLY A 480 -34.68 -4.18 11.70
C GLY A 480 -34.29 -5.03 10.49
N SER A 481 -33.15 -5.68 10.53
CA SER A 481 -32.68 -6.75 9.66
C SER A 481 -32.61 -8.05 10.47
N PRO A 482 -32.70 -9.25 9.84
CA PRO A 482 -33.00 -9.47 8.43
C PRO A 482 -34.49 -9.31 8.09
N MET A 483 -34.76 -9.19 6.81
CA MET A 483 -36.10 -9.21 6.25
C MET A 483 -36.36 -10.55 5.53
N ILE A 484 -37.49 -11.20 5.79
CA ILE A 484 -37.94 -12.38 5.03
C ILE A 484 -38.42 -11.91 3.65
N VAL A 485 -37.83 -12.43 2.59
CA VAL A 485 -38.21 -12.13 1.21
C VAL A 485 -39.54 -12.77 0.89
N SER A 486 -40.48 -11.97 0.40
CA SER A 486 -41.81 -12.41 -0.05
C SER A 486 -42.39 -11.39 -1.04
N GLY A 487 -43.31 -11.80 -1.88
CA GLY A 487 -43.97 -10.90 -2.83
C GLY A 487 -44.96 -11.62 -3.72
N THR A 488 -45.82 -10.85 -4.39
CA THR A 488 -46.72 -11.34 -5.43
C THR A 488 -46.66 -10.41 -6.61
N PHE A 489 -46.84 -10.92 -7.82
CA PHE A 489 -46.87 -10.14 -9.05
C PHE A 489 -48.14 -10.51 -9.86
N PRO A 490 -48.80 -9.56 -10.50
CA PRO A 490 -49.98 -9.84 -11.35
C PRO A 490 -49.59 -10.79 -12.48
N GLY A 491 -50.35 -11.84 -12.68
CA GLY A 491 -50.13 -12.84 -13.73
C GLY A 491 -50.97 -14.08 -13.55
N THR A 492 -51.11 -14.88 -14.62
CA THR A 492 -51.96 -16.06 -14.67
C THR A 492 -51.20 -17.39 -14.54
N GLY A 493 -49.88 -17.36 -14.50
CA GLY A 493 -49.02 -18.53 -14.50
C GLY A 493 -49.26 -19.52 -13.37
N SER A 494 -49.79 -19.07 -12.24
CA SER A 494 -50.19 -19.98 -11.12
C SER A 494 -51.66 -20.41 -11.16
N GLY A 495 -52.39 -20.16 -12.26
CA GLY A 495 -53.83 -20.47 -12.40
C GLY A 495 -54.75 -19.47 -11.66
N GLY A 496 -54.21 -18.37 -11.14
CA GLY A 496 -54.92 -17.28 -10.49
C GLY A 496 -54.76 -15.93 -11.21
N SER A 497 -54.91 -14.82 -10.48
CA SER A 497 -54.67 -13.48 -10.96
C SER A 497 -53.30 -12.92 -10.54
N SER A 498 -52.53 -13.70 -9.80
CA SER A 498 -51.17 -13.34 -9.37
C SER A 498 -50.29 -14.54 -9.14
N VAL A 499 -49.03 -14.38 -9.34
CA VAL A 499 -47.96 -15.33 -9.01
C VAL A 499 -47.32 -14.93 -7.68
N ALA A 500 -47.08 -15.90 -6.79
CA ALA A 500 -46.42 -15.67 -5.51
C ALA A 500 -44.96 -16.14 -5.54
N PHE A 501 -44.09 -15.39 -4.88
CA PHE A 501 -42.71 -15.80 -4.67
C PHE A 501 -42.62 -17.06 -3.80
N SER A 502 -41.84 -18.04 -4.22
CA SER A 502 -41.60 -19.27 -3.48
C SER A 502 -40.16 -19.37 -2.97
N ALA A 503 -39.92 -19.18 -1.67
CA ALA A 503 -38.58 -19.28 -1.09
C ALA A 503 -37.95 -20.67 -1.32
N ARG A 504 -38.77 -21.71 -1.51
CA ARG A 504 -38.31 -23.08 -1.85
C ARG A 504 -37.79 -23.15 -3.29
N GLN A 505 -38.62 -22.71 -4.27
CA GLN A 505 -38.37 -22.93 -5.70
C GLN A 505 -37.39 -21.94 -6.31
N GLN A 506 -37.34 -20.72 -5.78
CA GLN A 506 -36.49 -19.68 -6.32
C GLN A 506 -35.04 -19.83 -5.88
N ASN A 507 -34.12 -19.77 -6.84
CA ASN A 507 -32.68 -19.81 -6.60
C ASN A 507 -32.10 -18.39 -6.69
N GLN A 508 -31.60 -17.89 -5.58
CA GLN A 508 -30.90 -16.60 -5.58
C GLN A 508 -29.48 -16.83 -6.06
N ARG A 509 -29.31 -17.02 -7.39
CA ARG A 509 -28.00 -17.31 -8.01
C ARG A 509 -27.24 -16.05 -8.38
N THR A 510 -27.94 -14.98 -8.75
CA THR A 510 -27.36 -13.70 -9.18
C THR A 510 -26.68 -12.97 -8.01
N GLY A 511 -25.60 -12.28 -8.29
CA GLY A 511 -25.05 -11.29 -7.35
C GLY A 511 -26.04 -10.15 -7.12
N LEU A 512 -25.92 -9.47 -6.00
CA LEU A 512 -26.71 -8.30 -5.65
C LEU A 512 -26.15 -7.05 -6.34
N ALA A 513 -27.04 -6.06 -6.60
CA ALA A 513 -26.63 -4.73 -7.02
C ALA A 513 -27.16 -3.68 -6.01
N LEU A 514 -26.35 -2.67 -5.71
CA LEU A 514 -26.73 -1.52 -4.89
C LEU A 514 -26.65 -0.26 -5.75
N ALA A 515 -27.78 0.34 -6.05
CA ALA A 515 -27.84 1.56 -6.84
C ALA A 515 -28.88 2.52 -6.26
N GLY A 516 -28.52 3.81 -6.14
CA GLY A 516 -29.42 4.82 -5.59
C GLY A 516 -29.89 4.54 -4.13
N GLY A 517 -29.15 3.72 -3.36
CA GLY A 517 -29.53 3.29 -2.02
C GLY A 517 -30.49 2.10 -1.99
N VAL A 518 -30.85 1.53 -3.15
CA VAL A 518 -31.72 0.37 -3.28
C VAL A 518 -30.89 -0.88 -3.57
N VAL A 519 -31.11 -1.94 -2.80
CA VAL A 519 -30.52 -3.27 -3.01
C VAL A 519 -31.44 -4.06 -3.93
N TYR A 520 -30.93 -4.48 -5.08
CA TYR A 520 -31.66 -5.27 -6.06
C TYR A 520 -31.20 -6.73 -5.98
N VAL A 521 -32.16 -7.62 -5.89
CA VAL A 521 -31.99 -9.06 -5.80
C VAL A 521 -32.78 -9.74 -6.90
N ALA A 522 -32.19 -10.72 -7.59
CA ALA A 522 -32.87 -11.46 -8.62
C ALA A 522 -32.77 -12.97 -8.41
N TRP A 523 -33.71 -13.71 -9.01
CA TRP A 523 -33.85 -15.15 -8.82
C TRP A 523 -34.16 -15.87 -10.12
N ALA A 524 -33.77 -17.15 -10.13
CA ALA A 524 -34.08 -18.11 -11.16
C ALA A 524 -34.58 -19.43 -10.56
N SER A 525 -34.45 -20.52 -11.30
CA SER A 525 -34.83 -21.89 -10.89
C SER A 525 -33.68 -22.64 -10.22
N HIS A 526 -34.03 -23.84 -9.74
CA HIS A 526 -33.10 -24.92 -9.44
C HIS A 526 -33.24 -26.02 -10.53
N GLU A 527 -32.43 -25.95 -11.61
CA GLU A 527 -32.54 -26.87 -12.77
C GLU A 527 -34.00 -27.03 -13.20
N ASP A 528 -34.68 -25.93 -13.41
CA ASP A 528 -36.09 -25.85 -13.88
C ASP A 528 -37.10 -26.68 -13.08
N ALA A 529 -36.85 -26.89 -11.80
CA ALA A 529 -37.77 -27.49 -10.89
C ALA A 529 -39.03 -26.62 -10.71
N ALA A 530 -40.06 -26.95 -11.40
CA ALA A 530 -41.31 -26.16 -11.49
C ALA A 530 -42.14 -26.19 -10.18
N PRO A 531 -42.98 -25.16 -9.98
CA PRO A 531 -43.07 -23.89 -10.74
C PRO A 531 -41.97 -22.92 -10.32
N TRP A 532 -41.36 -22.27 -11.29
CA TRP A 532 -40.30 -21.25 -11.07
C TRP A 532 -40.49 -20.07 -12.02
N TYR A 533 -39.97 -18.91 -11.64
CA TYR A 533 -40.09 -17.68 -12.43
C TYR A 533 -38.84 -16.83 -12.24
N GLY A 534 -38.49 -16.02 -13.22
CA GLY A 534 -37.54 -14.95 -13.10
C GLY A 534 -38.09 -13.81 -12.24
N TRP A 535 -37.58 -13.63 -11.04
CA TRP A 535 -37.96 -12.55 -10.15
C TRP A 535 -36.84 -11.52 -10.03
N MET A 536 -37.23 -10.25 -9.82
CA MET A 536 -36.37 -9.21 -9.33
C MET A 536 -37.11 -8.32 -8.34
N MET A 537 -36.45 -7.99 -7.22
CA MET A 537 -37.03 -7.16 -6.16
C MET A 537 -36.01 -6.14 -5.70
N GLY A 538 -36.48 -4.88 -5.48
CA GLY A 538 -35.68 -3.80 -4.95
C GLY A 538 -36.08 -3.47 -3.52
N TYR A 539 -35.10 -3.21 -2.64
CA TYR A 539 -35.31 -2.91 -1.24
C TYR A 539 -34.42 -1.75 -0.81
N HIS A 540 -35.02 -0.75 -0.19
CA HIS A 540 -34.27 0.33 0.46
C HIS A 540 -34.16 0.05 1.96
N TYR A 541 -32.93 0.05 2.51
CA TYR A 541 -32.71 -0.06 3.94
C TYR A 541 -32.59 1.32 4.58
N THR A 542 -33.57 1.65 5.44
CA THR A 542 -33.69 2.98 6.07
C THR A 542 -32.75 3.20 7.26
N GLY A 543 -31.93 2.19 7.62
CA GLY A 543 -31.19 2.15 8.88
C GLY A 543 -31.97 1.53 10.04
N LEU A 544 -33.27 1.26 9.85
CA LEU A 544 -34.18 0.69 10.84
C LEU A 544 -35.03 -0.47 10.30
N THR A 545 -35.27 -0.51 8.99
CA THR A 545 -36.07 -1.54 8.33
C THR A 545 -35.84 -1.51 6.82
N PHE A 546 -36.10 -2.61 6.15
CA PHE A 546 -36.20 -2.65 4.70
C PHE A 546 -37.57 -2.20 4.22
N THR A 547 -37.64 -1.35 3.20
CA THR A 547 -38.85 -0.95 2.49
C THR A 547 -38.79 -1.45 1.03
N PRO A 548 -39.82 -2.14 0.52
CA PRO A 548 -39.88 -2.52 -0.89
C PRO A 548 -39.97 -1.26 -1.80
N GLU A 549 -39.13 -1.22 -2.84
CA GLU A 549 -39.09 -0.14 -3.84
C GLU A 549 -39.64 -0.58 -5.22
N GLY A 550 -39.57 -1.90 -5.49
CA GLY A 550 -40.09 -2.44 -6.74
C GLY A 550 -40.10 -3.96 -6.71
N ILE A 551 -40.95 -4.53 -7.56
CA ILE A 551 -41.06 -5.96 -7.80
C ILE A 551 -41.33 -6.21 -9.29
N PHE A 552 -40.66 -7.17 -9.87
CA PHE A 552 -40.72 -7.57 -11.25
C PHE A 552 -40.76 -9.09 -11.35
N ASN A 553 -41.52 -9.62 -12.29
CA ASN A 553 -41.53 -11.04 -12.69
C ASN A 553 -41.41 -11.11 -14.20
N ALA A 554 -40.50 -11.90 -14.71
CA ALA A 554 -40.14 -11.93 -16.13
C ALA A 554 -41.09 -12.77 -16.99
N ALA A 555 -41.83 -13.74 -16.40
CA ALA A 555 -42.78 -14.55 -17.14
C ALA A 555 -44.03 -14.90 -16.30
N PRO A 556 -44.76 -13.89 -15.82
CA PRO A 556 -45.85 -14.09 -14.85
C PRO A 556 -47.05 -14.84 -15.38
N ASN A 557 -47.18 -14.99 -16.71
CA ASN A 557 -48.31 -15.70 -17.34
C ASN A 557 -47.96 -17.11 -17.80
N HIS A 558 -46.70 -17.54 -17.71
CA HIS A 558 -46.28 -18.86 -18.14
C HIS A 558 -46.84 -19.95 -17.23
N ALA A 559 -47.68 -20.84 -17.79
CA ALA A 559 -48.45 -21.81 -17.04
C ALA A 559 -47.64 -23.04 -16.59
N PRO A 560 -47.94 -23.67 -15.43
CA PRO A 560 -47.41 -24.96 -15.05
C PRO A 560 -47.62 -26.06 -16.09
N PRO A 561 -46.79 -27.11 -16.17
CA PRO A 561 -45.76 -27.52 -15.22
C PRO A 561 -44.43 -26.76 -15.36
N HIS A 562 -44.34 -25.85 -16.31
CA HIS A 562 -43.17 -25.08 -16.56
C HIS A 562 -43.14 -23.82 -15.67
N GLY A 563 -42.20 -23.10 -15.70
CA GLY A 563 -41.96 -21.74 -15.26
C GLY A 563 -41.24 -21.07 -16.39
N GLY A 564 -40.58 -19.96 -16.16
CA GLY A 564 -39.80 -19.38 -17.23
C GLY A 564 -39.06 -18.08 -16.89
N ALA A 565 -38.27 -17.71 -17.86
CA ALA A 565 -37.52 -16.45 -17.88
C ALA A 565 -36.67 -16.20 -16.63
N GLY A 566 -36.01 -17.26 -16.13
CA GLY A 566 -35.11 -17.18 -14.95
C GLY A 566 -34.04 -16.13 -15.12
N ILE A 567 -33.84 -15.30 -14.07
CA ILE A 567 -32.76 -14.31 -14.06
C ILE A 567 -31.61 -14.95 -13.28
N TRP A 568 -30.80 -15.79 -13.94
CA TRP A 568 -29.69 -16.50 -13.27
C TRP A 568 -28.29 -16.05 -13.68
N MET A 569 -28.15 -15.55 -14.90
CA MET A 569 -26.96 -14.89 -15.45
C MET A 569 -25.62 -15.55 -15.04
N SER A 570 -25.59 -16.89 -14.94
CA SER A 570 -24.44 -17.68 -14.49
C SER A 570 -23.78 -17.19 -13.19
N GLY A 571 -24.55 -16.58 -12.32
CA GLY A 571 -24.06 -15.97 -11.05
C GLY A 571 -23.69 -14.49 -11.17
N GLY A 572 -23.82 -13.91 -12.37
CA GLY A 572 -23.64 -12.48 -12.59
C GLY A 572 -24.65 -11.62 -11.83
N ALA A 573 -24.41 -10.35 -11.70
CA ALA A 573 -25.32 -9.40 -11.06
C ALA A 573 -25.94 -8.45 -12.07
N PRO A 574 -27.11 -7.85 -11.80
CA PRO A 574 -27.67 -6.82 -12.64
C PRO A 574 -26.65 -5.70 -12.87
N ALA A 575 -26.42 -5.31 -14.15
CA ALA A 575 -25.61 -4.15 -14.45
C ALA A 575 -26.45 -2.87 -14.26
N VAL A 576 -25.78 -1.76 -14.00
CA VAL A 576 -26.44 -0.46 -13.78
C VAL A 576 -25.70 0.61 -14.56
N ASP A 577 -26.44 1.43 -15.32
CA ASP A 577 -25.86 2.58 -16.02
C ASP A 577 -25.76 3.84 -15.13
N GLY A 578 -25.18 4.89 -15.69
CA GLY A 578 -25.02 6.18 -14.99
C GLY A 578 -26.33 6.89 -14.65
N ASN A 579 -27.46 6.46 -15.21
CA ASN A 579 -28.78 6.99 -14.94
C ASN A 579 -29.53 6.16 -13.87
N GLY A 580 -28.96 5.03 -13.43
CA GLY A 580 -29.58 4.13 -12.48
C GLY A 580 -30.54 3.11 -13.09
N ASN A 581 -30.52 2.92 -14.41
CA ASN A 581 -31.28 1.86 -15.06
C ASN A 581 -30.53 0.53 -14.89
N LEU A 582 -31.28 -0.55 -14.66
CA LEU A 582 -30.74 -1.88 -14.48
C LEU A 582 -30.84 -2.69 -15.77
N TYR A 583 -29.85 -3.51 -16.02
CA TYR A 583 -29.79 -4.42 -17.16
C TYR A 583 -29.67 -5.85 -16.70
N VAL A 584 -30.58 -6.71 -17.17
CA VAL A 584 -30.61 -8.15 -16.88
C VAL A 584 -30.89 -8.94 -18.14
N THR A 585 -30.49 -10.22 -18.10
CA THR A 585 -30.89 -11.20 -19.11
C THR A 585 -31.80 -12.24 -18.49
N THR A 586 -32.75 -12.73 -19.25
CA THR A 586 -33.69 -13.79 -18.87
C THR A 586 -33.39 -15.05 -19.68
N GLY A 587 -33.61 -16.21 -19.09
CA GLY A 587 -33.53 -17.51 -19.76
C GLY A 587 -34.81 -17.96 -20.39
N ASN A 588 -34.87 -19.25 -20.73
CA ASN A 588 -35.98 -19.91 -21.38
C ASN A 588 -37.31 -19.54 -20.74
N GLY A 589 -38.32 -19.32 -21.55
CA GLY A 589 -39.65 -18.99 -21.07
C GLY A 589 -40.54 -18.37 -22.13
N LEU A 590 -41.80 -18.16 -21.77
CA LEU A 590 -42.80 -17.54 -22.65
C LEU A 590 -42.33 -16.12 -23.01
N PHE A 591 -42.48 -15.80 -24.29
CA PHE A 591 -42.30 -14.44 -24.80
C PHE A 591 -43.57 -13.95 -25.48
N ASP A 592 -44.16 -12.87 -25.02
CA ASP A 592 -45.37 -12.28 -25.61
C ASP A 592 -45.33 -10.74 -25.67
N ALA A 593 -44.23 -10.10 -25.38
CA ALA A 593 -44.09 -8.64 -25.26
C ALA A 593 -44.40 -7.87 -26.57
N THR A 594 -44.48 -8.53 -27.72
CA THR A 594 -44.92 -7.93 -28.98
C THR A 594 -46.41 -7.95 -29.21
N ASN A 595 -47.16 -8.68 -28.40
CA ASN A 595 -48.59 -8.85 -28.56
C ASN A 595 -49.34 -7.57 -28.07
N THR A 596 -50.37 -7.12 -28.78
CA THR A 596 -51.08 -5.89 -28.49
C THR A 596 -52.44 -6.10 -27.79
N ALA A 597 -52.82 -7.36 -27.55
CA ALA A 597 -54.12 -7.75 -26.97
C ALA A 597 -53.94 -8.59 -25.70
N GLY A 598 -54.14 -8.01 -24.52
CA GLY A 598 -54.08 -8.73 -23.23
C GLY A 598 -52.95 -8.24 -22.29
N SER A 599 -52.65 -9.04 -21.27
CA SER A 599 -51.46 -8.78 -20.39
C SER A 599 -50.24 -9.36 -21.06
N HIS A 600 -49.40 -8.51 -21.62
CA HIS A 600 -48.24 -8.91 -22.43
C HIS A 600 -46.99 -8.46 -21.74
N ASN A 601 -46.48 -9.27 -20.82
CA ASN A 601 -45.35 -8.94 -19.97
C ASN A 601 -44.45 -10.18 -19.67
N ASP A 602 -44.48 -11.14 -20.58
CA ASP A 602 -43.59 -12.31 -20.53
C ASP A 602 -42.39 -12.06 -21.46
N TYR A 603 -41.18 -12.16 -20.88
CA TYR A 603 -39.90 -11.81 -21.48
C TYR A 603 -38.92 -12.99 -21.39
N GLY A 604 -39.25 -14.17 -21.92
CA GLY A 604 -38.30 -15.27 -22.08
C GLY A 604 -37.19 -14.88 -23.05
N ASP A 605 -35.97 -15.33 -22.79
CA ASP A 605 -34.77 -15.15 -23.58
C ASP A 605 -34.55 -13.70 -24.08
N SER A 606 -34.52 -12.78 -23.14
CA SER A 606 -34.49 -11.35 -23.45
C SER A 606 -33.42 -10.59 -22.67
N PHE A 607 -32.90 -9.52 -23.27
CA PHE A 607 -32.30 -8.41 -22.54
C PHE A 607 -33.37 -7.45 -22.06
N LEU A 608 -33.31 -7.02 -20.80
CA LEU A 608 -34.23 -6.05 -20.23
C LEU A 608 -33.49 -4.87 -19.66
N GLN A 609 -33.96 -3.67 -19.95
CA GLN A 609 -33.66 -2.47 -19.22
C GLN A 609 -34.82 -2.18 -18.26
N LEU A 610 -34.54 -2.15 -16.97
CA LEU A 610 -35.50 -1.89 -15.93
C LEU A 610 -35.20 -0.51 -15.30
N SER A 611 -36.25 0.23 -14.97
CA SER A 611 -36.11 1.45 -14.18
C SER A 611 -35.74 1.12 -12.72
N ALA A 612 -35.41 2.12 -11.92
CA ALA A 612 -35.13 1.97 -10.50
C ALA A 612 -36.28 1.34 -9.72
N THR A 613 -37.55 1.49 -10.19
CA THR A 613 -38.74 0.87 -9.61
C THR A 613 -39.15 -0.43 -10.30
N LEU A 614 -38.25 -1.00 -11.11
CA LEU A 614 -38.36 -2.28 -11.81
C LEU A 614 -39.49 -2.33 -12.90
N GLY A 615 -39.88 -1.19 -13.46
CA GLY A 615 -40.65 -1.14 -14.68
C GLY A 615 -39.75 -1.37 -15.91
N VAL A 616 -40.22 -2.17 -16.86
CA VAL A 616 -39.48 -2.41 -18.13
C VAL A 616 -39.50 -1.11 -18.94
N SER A 617 -38.32 -0.57 -19.22
CA SER A 617 -38.12 0.67 -19.99
C SER A 617 -37.78 0.36 -21.45
N SER A 618 -37.03 -0.69 -21.70
CA SER A 618 -36.65 -1.16 -23.03
C SER A 618 -36.30 -2.65 -22.97
N TRP A 619 -36.38 -3.34 -24.11
CA TRP A 619 -36.03 -4.73 -24.17
C TRP A 619 -35.53 -5.12 -25.58
N PHE A 620 -34.84 -6.24 -25.66
CA PHE A 620 -34.43 -6.91 -26.90
C PHE A 620 -34.60 -8.41 -26.74
N THR A 621 -35.15 -9.07 -27.77
CA THR A 621 -35.30 -10.52 -27.82
C THR A 621 -34.78 -11.00 -29.16
N PRO A 622 -33.94 -12.05 -29.25
CA PRO A 622 -33.46 -12.63 -30.48
C PRO A 622 -34.61 -13.11 -31.41
N SER A 623 -34.30 -13.21 -32.70
CA SER A 623 -35.29 -13.64 -33.68
C SER A 623 -35.65 -15.12 -33.56
N ASP A 624 -34.78 -15.93 -32.96
CA ASP A 624 -34.89 -17.37 -32.76
C ASP A 624 -35.38 -17.78 -31.37
N GLN A 625 -35.84 -16.85 -30.52
CA GLN A 625 -36.27 -17.06 -29.14
C GLN A 625 -37.13 -18.33 -28.97
N ALA A 626 -38.11 -18.58 -29.87
CA ALA A 626 -38.95 -19.78 -29.77
C ALA A 626 -38.19 -21.09 -30.00
N ALA A 627 -37.08 -21.04 -30.74
CA ALA A 627 -36.19 -22.20 -30.92
C ALA A 627 -35.27 -22.36 -29.70
N ASP A 628 -34.77 -21.26 -29.15
CA ASP A 628 -33.95 -21.22 -27.95
C ASP A 628 -34.69 -21.82 -26.77
N ASP A 629 -35.91 -21.34 -26.49
CA ASP A 629 -36.80 -21.89 -25.46
C ASP A 629 -37.04 -23.38 -25.62
N ALA A 630 -37.30 -23.84 -26.89
CA ALA A 630 -37.57 -25.25 -27.19
C ALA A 630 -36.36 -26.18 -27.06
N ASN A 631 -35.14 -25.66 -27.24
CA ASN A 631 -33.88 -26.40 -27.25
C ASN A 631 -33.08 -26.27 -25.95
N ASP A 632 -33.55 -25.49 -25.00
CA ASP A 632 -32.80 -25.10 -23.80
C ASP A 632 -31.50 -24.32 -24.12
N ASP A 633 -31.58 -23.45 -25.15
CA ASP A 633 -30.47 -22.60 -25.58
C ASP A 633 -30.51 -21.23 -24.86
N ASP A 634 -30.77 -21.26 -23.53
CA ASP A 634 -30.91 -20.09 -22.65
C ASP A 634 -30.09 -18.87 -23.06
N PHE A 635 -30.74 -17.80 -23.38
CA PHE A 635 -30.10 -16.50 -23.57
C PHE A 635 -29.58 -15.95 -22.24
N GLY A 636 -30.29 -16.17 -21.15
CA GLY A 636 -29.92 -15.79 -19.79
C GLY A 636 -28.68 -16.51 -19.23
N ALA A 637 -28.15 -17.53 -19.94
CA ALA A 637 -26.92 -18.19 -19.58
C ALA A 637 -25.67 -17.29 -19.64
N GLY A 638 -25.69 -16.27 -20.49
CA GLY A 638 -24.51 -15.51 -20.90
C GLY A 638 -23.85 -14.61 -19.85
N GLY A 639 -24.11 -14.85 -18.58
CA GLY A 639 -23.56 -14.05 -17.49
C GLY A 639 -24.30 -12.71 -17.33
N ALA A 640 -23.71 -11.80 -16.61
CA ALA A 640 -24.24 -10.44 -16.48
C ALA A 640 -24.09 -9.68 -17.81
N ALA A 641 -25.07 -8.86 -18.16
CA ALA A 641 -24.91 -7.86 -19.19
C ALA A 641 -23.74 -6.92 -18.82
N LEU A 642 -22.91 -6.58 -19.78
CA LEU A 642 -21.86 -5.57 -19.63
C LEU A 642 -22.37 -4.24 -20.19
N VAL A 643 -22.24 -3.16 -19.41
CA VAL A 643 -22.59 -1.80 -19.87
C VAL A 643 -21.32 -1.03 -20.20
N ILE A 644 -21.17 -0.60 -21.46
CA ILE A 644 -20.10 0.31 -21.87
C ILE A 644 -20.64 1.72 -21.90
N ASN A 645 -20.16 2.57 -21.01
CA ASN A 645 -20.54 3.98 -20.93
C ASN A 645 -19.71 4.79 -21.93
N LEU A 646 -20.39 5.41 -22.91
CA LEU A 646 -19.75 6.24 -23.92
C LEU A 646 -19.76 7.71 -23.51
N THR A 647 -18.61 8.36 -23.66
CA THR A 647 -18.41 9.78 -23.30
C THR A 647 -18.72 10.75 -24.44
N SER A 648 -18.88 10.24 -25.68
CA SER A 648 -19.10 11.05 -26.89
C SER A 648 -20.03 10.29 -27.85
N GLY A 649 -20.56 11.00 -28.85
CA GLY A 649 -21.45 10.42 -29.84
C GLY A 649 -22.94 10.48 -29.47
N PRO A 650 -23.83 9.96 -30.33
CA PRO A 650 -25.28 9.93 -30.09
C PRO A 650 -25.71 8.83 -29.11
N LEU A 651 -24.97 7.75 -28.99
CA LEU A 651 -25.19 6.67 -28.04
C LEU A 651 -24.54 7.03 -26.70
N ARG A 652 -25.16 6.59 -25.61
CA ARG A 652 -24.63 6.80 -24.26
C ARG A 652 -24.24 5.52 -23.58
N HIS A 653 -25.04 4.48 -23.75
CA HIS A 653 -24.84 3.20 -23.12
C HIS A 653 -24.91 2.10 -24.19
N LEU A 654 -23.88 1.27 -24.25
CA LEU A 654 -23.92 0.03 -25.02
C LEU A 654 -24.07 -1.13 -24.05
N VAL A 655 -24.85 -2.14 -24.45
CA VAL A 655 -25.02 -3.36 -23.67
C VAL A 655 -24.47 -4.53 -24.47
N VAL A 656 -23.64 -5.35 -23.83
CA VAL A 656 -23.01 -6.53 -24.43
C VAL A 656 -23.42 -7.77 -23.66
N GLY A 657 -23.77 -8.84 -24.37
CA GLY A 657 -24.03 -10.17 -23.80
C GLY A 657 -24.37 -11.18 -24.88
N GLY A 658 -24.66 -12.40 -24.46
CA GLY A 658 -24.99 -13.49 -25.39
C GLY A 658 -25.51 -14.70 -24.62
N GLY A 659 -25.75 -15.82 -25.28
CA GLY A 659 -26.38 -17.02 -24.72
C GLY A 659 -25.70 -18.32 -25.07
N LYS A 660 -26.40 -19.46 -24.81
CA LYS A 660 -25.92 -20.82 -25.13
C LYS A 660 -25.74 -21.08 -26.62
N ASP A 661 -26.46 -20.37 -27.47
CA ASP A 661 -26.33 -20.42 -28.95
C ASP A 661 -24.95 -19.92 -29.44
N GLY A 662 -24.23 -19.18 -28.60
CA GLY A 662 -22.91 -18.63 -28.90
C GLY A 662 -22.93 -17.36 -29.75
N THR A 663 -24.05 -16.64 -29.78
CA THR A 663 -24.18 -15.34 -30.43
C THR A 663 -23.90 -14.23 -29.44
N LEU A 664 -22.99 -13.31 -29.79
CA LEU A 664 -22.72 -12.10 -29.02
C LEU A 664 -23.51 -10.94 -29.62
N TYR A 665 -24.24 -10.23 -28.77
CA TYR A 665 -25.03 -9.05 -29.08
C TYR A 665 -24.41 -7.79 -28.53
N LEU A 666 -24.41 -6.76 -29.36
CA LEU A 666 -24.11 -5.38 -28.96
C LEU A 666 -25.34 -4.52 -29.21
N LEU A 667 -25.92 -4.00 -28.16
CA LEU A 667 -27.19 -3.30 -28.19
C LEU A 667 -27.01 -1.82 -27.82
N ASN A 668 -27.93 -0.96 -28.32
CA ASN A 668 -28.11 0.36 -27.75
C ASN A 668 -28.88 0.24 -26.43
N GLY A 669 -28.20 0.47 -25.29
CA GLY A 669 -28.79 0.33 -23.97
C GLY A 669 -29.96 1.28 -23.71
N ASP A 670 -29.98 2.45 -24.33
CA ASP A 670 -31.03 3.45 -24.16
C ASP A 670 -32.30 3.11 -24.98
N SER A 671 -32.20 2.25 -26.00
CA SER A 671 -33.32 1.78 -26.83
C SER A 671 -32.92 0.47 -27.55
N MET A 672 -33.24 -0.66 -26.96
CA MET A 672 -32.74 -1.97 -27.39
C MET A 672 -33.38 -2.50 -28.67
N GLY A 673 -34.49 -1.97 -29.10
CA GLY A 673 -35.09 -2.23 -30.44
C GLY A 673 -36.17 -3.31 -30.49
N GLY A 674 -36.42 -4.07 -29.43
CA GLY A 674 -37.48 -5.08 -29.38
C GLY A 674 -37.10 -6.41 -30.03
N LEU A 675 -38.07 -7.12 -30.66
CA LEU A 675 -37.86 -8.45 -31.25
C LEU A 675 -37.06 -8.41 -32.54
N GLY A 676 -36.05 -9.24 -32.65
CA GLY A 676 -35.33 -9.56 -33.87
C GLY A 676 -33.93 -8.98 -33.99
N ASP A 677 -32.98 -9.79 -34.46
CA ASP A 677 -31.54 -9.50 -34.54
C ASP A 677 -31.22 -8.26 -35.38
N GLY A 678 -32.06 -7.93 -36.37
CA GLY A 678 -31.87 -6.70 -37.15
C GLY A 678 -31.99 -5.41 -36.38
N ASN A 679 -32.50 -5.46 -35.14
CA ASN A 679 -32.60 -4.33 -34.23
C ASN A 679 -31.35 -4.15 -33.36
N ALA A 680 -30.50 -5.16 -33.25
CA ALA A 680 -29.22 -5.03 -32.57
C ALA A 680 -28.27 -4.10 -33.35
N LEU A 681 -27.43 -3.38 -32.65
CA LEU A 681 -26.36 -2.61 -33.28
C LEU A 681 -25.38 -3.54 -34.01
N GLN A 682 -25.09 -4.69 -33.42
CA GLN A 682 -24.21 -5.70 -33.98
C GLN A 682 -24.50 -7.08 -33.37
N THR A 683 -24.45 -8.11 -34.19
CA THR A 683 -24.45 -9.51 -33.77
C THR A 683 -23.35 -10.27 -34.48
N PHE A 684 -22.72 -11.22 -33.82
CA PHE A 684 -21.83 -12.20 -34.47
C PHE A 684 -21.66 -13.43 -33.59
N SER A 685 -21.46 -14.59 -34.22
CA SER A 685 -21.20 -15.82 -33.49
C SER A 685 -19.75 -15.89 -33.01
N VAL A 686 -19.57 -16.26 -31.75
CA VAL A 686 -18.25 -16.60 -31.19
C VAL A 686 -17.89 -18.07 -31.36
N GLY A 687 -18.87 -18.88 -31.87
CA GLY A 687 -18.67 -20.28 -32.20
C GLY A 687 -18.66 -21.25 -31.02
N PHE A 688 -18.97 -20.77 -29.82
CA PHE A 688 -19.04 -21.54 -28.58
C PHE A 688 -20.09 -20.95 -27.64
N PRO A 689 -20.77 -21.76 -26.80
CA PRO A 689 -21.76 -21.29 -25.86
C PRO A 689 -21.18 -20.25 -24.89
N ILE A 690 -21.92 -19.18 -24.60
CA ILE A 690 -21.53 -18.12 -23.68
C ILE A 690 -22.26 -18.36 -22.35
N TYR A 691 -21.48 -18.57 -21.27
CA TYR A 691 -21.93 -18.64 -19.87
C TYR A 691 -21.21 -17.62 -18.99
N ALA A 692 -20.37 -16.79 -19.59
CA ALA A 692 -19.45 -15.91 -18.88
C ALA A 692 -19.82 -14.45 -19.08
N THR A 693 -19.75 -13.66 -18.02
CA THR A 693 -19.72 -12.20 -18.16
C THR A 693 -18.43 -11.79 -18.85
N SER A 694 -18.52 -10.93 -19.87
CA SER A 694 -17.33 -10.35 -20.51
C SER A 694 -16.68 -9.31 -19.63
N ALA A 695 -15.34 -9.13 -19.76
CA ALA A 695 -14.67 -7.97 -19.17
C ALA A 695 -14.35 -6.93 -20.25
N PHE A 696 -14.26 -5.66 -19.85
CA PHE A 696 -13.94 -4.56 -20.77
C PHE A 696 -12.86 -3.65 -20.18
N TRP A 697 -11.78 -3.49 -20.94
CA TRP A 697 -10.69 -2.60 -20.55
C TRP A 697 -10.01 -2.01 -21.78
N ASN A 698 -9.76 -0.70 -21.76
CA ASN A 698 -8.99 0.02 -22.79
C ASN A 698 -9.40 -0.34 -24.23
N ASN A 699 -10.70 -0.22 -24.52
CA ASN A 699 -11.31 -0.56 -25.80
C ASN A 699 -11.12 -2.03 -26.25
N SER A 700 -11.04 -2.93 -25.32
CA SER A 700 -10.97 -4.37 -25.59
C SER A 700 -11.99 -5.12 -24.73
N LEU A 701 -12.83 -5.92 -25.40
CA LEU A 701 -13.74 -6.86 -24.76
C LEU A 701 -13.06 -8.22 -24.64
N TYR A 702 -13.03 -8.77 -23.43
CA TYR A 702 -12.46 -10.08 -23.12
C TYR A 702 -13.59 -11.07 -22.82
N LEU A 703 -13.61 -12.20 -23.52
CA LEU A 703 -14.63 -13.24 -23.38
C LEU A 703 -13.98 -14.63 -23.43
N ALA A 704 -14.31 -15.50 -22.49
CA ALA A 704 -13.89 -16.89 -22.44
C ALA A 704 -15.12 -17.82 -22.52
N PRO A 705 -15.63 -18.15 -23.72
CA PRO A 705 -16.80 -18.99 -23.89
C PRO A 705 -16.50 -20.45 -23.52
N ALA A 706 -17.53 -21.22 -23.24
CA ALA A 706 -17.41 -22.62 -22.84
C ALA A 706 -16.91 -23.51 -24.01
N GLY A 707 -15.75 -24.12 -23.82
CA GLY A 707 -15.08 -24.92 -24.86
C GLY A 707 -14.19 -24.10 -25.79
N GLY A 708 -14.10 -22.77 -25.59
CA GLY A 708 -13.29 -21.85 -26.38
C GLY A 708 -12.07 -21.29 -25.63
N ALA A 709 -11.20 -20.62 -26.37
CA ALA A 709 -10.12 -19.84 -25.81
C ALA A 709 -10.66 -18.52 -25.23
N LEU A 710 -9.97 -17.94 -24.28
CA LEU A 710 -10.15 -16.53 -23.88
C LEU A 710 -9.75 -15.64 -25.06
N ARG A 711 -10.64 -14.77 -25.50
CA ARG A 711 -10.48 -13.91 -26.70
C ARG A 711 -10.61 -12.44 -26.34
N ALA A 712 -9.84 -11.62 -27.04
CA ALA A 712 -9.94 -10.17 -27.00
C ALA A 712 -10.56 -9.67 -28.31
N TYR A 713 -11.62 -8.87 -28.22
CA TYR A 713 -12.27 -8.23 -29.35
C TYR A 713 -12.05 -6.72 -29.24
N ALA A 714 -11.44 -6.12 -30.26
CA ALA A 714 -11.19 -4.69 -30.27
C ALA A 714 -12.51 -3.92 -30.47
N PHE A 715 -12.74 -2.91 -29.61
CA PHE A 715 -13.84 -1.95 -29.76
C PHE A 715 -13.35 -0.71 -30.49
N ASP A 716 -14.06 -0.28 -31.52
CA ASP A 716 -13.81 0.94 -32.26
C ASP A 716 -14.77 2.07 -31.78
N PRO A 717 -14.29 3.05 -31.02
CA PRO A 717 -15.12 4.17 -30.55
C PRO A 717 -15.62 5.10 -31.67
N GLY A 718 -15.05 4.98 -32.88
CA GLY A 718 -15.47 5.80 -34.03
C GLY A 718 -16.73 5.26 -34.71
N SER A 719 -16.95 3.95 -34.62
CA SER A 719 -18.11 3.27 -35.19
C SER A 719 -19.07 2.71 -34.15
N ASP A 720 -18.68 2.73 -32.87
CA ASP A 720 -19.38 2.10 -31.75
C ASP A 720 -19.61 0.59 -32.00
N ARG A 721 -18.58 -0.12 -32.50
CA ARG A 721 -18.65 -1.53 -32.87
C ARG A 721 -17.46 -2.32 -32.35
N LEU A 722 -17.66 -3.62 -32.17
CA LEU A 722 -16.62 -4.61 -31.94
C LEU A 722 -16.09 -5.16 -33.28
N ASN A 723 -14.79 -5.40 -33.36
CA ASN A 723 -14.28 -6.21 -34.45
C ASN A 723 -14.67 -7.66 -34.17
N ALA A 724 -15.48 -8.27 -35.05
CA ALA A 724 -15.94 -9.65 -34.87
C ALA A 724 -14.82 -10.71 -34.93
N VAL A 725 -13.65 -10.33 -35.46
CA VAL A 725 -12.47 -11.19 -35.47
C VAL A 725 -11.64 -10.86 -34.21
N PRO A 726 -11.31 -11.84 -33.36
CA PRO A 726 -10.50 -11.61 -32.19
C PRO A 726 -9.14 -11.01 -32.53
N SER A 727 -8.74 -9.96 -31.87
CA SER A 727 -7.41 -9.36 -32.00
C SER A 727 -6.31 -10.23 -31.36
N SER A 728 -6.68 -11.03 -30.36
CA SER A 728 -5.79 -11.95 -29.67
C SER A 728 -6.59 -13.03 -28.95
N GLN A 729 -5.97 -14.19 -28.69
CA GLN A 729 -6.59 -15.27 -27.91
C GLN A 729 -5.55 -16.04 -27.08
N SER A 730 -6.03 -16.69 -26.00
CA SER A 730 -5.19 -17.51 -25.13
C SER A 730 -4.78 -18.83 -25.81
N PRO A 731 -3.63 -19.41 -25.42
CA PRO A 731 -3.28 -20.77 -25.83
C PRO A 731 -4.15 -21.85 -25.14
N SER A 732 -4.69 -21.54 -23.96
CA SER A 732 -5.52 -22.44 -23.17
C SER A 732 -6.99 -22.33 -23.60
N VAL A 733 -7.70 -23.45 -23.54
CA VAL A 733 -9.15 -23.57 -23.77
C VAL A 733 -9.83 -23.70 -22.40
N PHE A 734 -10.88 -22.92 -22.19
CA PHE A 734 -11.72 -23.01 -21.01
C PHE A 734 -12.90 -23.96 -21.31
N ALA A 735 -12.80 -25.20 -20.83
CA ALA A 735 -13.90 -26.15 -21.00
C ALA A 735 -15.18 -25.66 -20.29
N TRP A 736 -16.30 -26.33 -20.51
CA TRP A 736 -17.54 -25.94 -19.81
C TRP A 736 -17.35 -25.80 -18.30
N PRO A 737 -17.78 -24.70 -17.69
CA PRO A 737 -18.69 -23.67 -18.17
C PRO A 737 -18.02 -22.41 -18.78
N GLY A 738 -16.76 -22.46 -19.19
CA GLY A 738 -16.01 -21.27 -19.59
C GLY A 738 -15.44 -20.51 -18.38
N SER A 739 -15.18 -19.22 -18.54
CA SER A 739 -14.64 -18.38 -17.46
C SER A 739 -15.11 -16.93 -17.58
N THR A 740 -15.51 -16.34 -16.47
CA THR A 740 -15.69 -14.88 -16.36
C THR A 740 -14.33 -14.24 -16.08
N PRO A 741 -13.73 -13.51 -17.04
CA PRO A 741 -12.43 -12.91 -16.87
C PRO A 741 -12.47 -11.69 -15.96
N ALA A 742 -11.38 -11.43 -15.23
CA ALA A 742 -11.15 -10.17 -14.53
C ALA A 742 -9.89 -9.51 -15.11
N VAL A 743 -9.84 -8.18 -15.10
CA VAL A 743 -8.68 -7.40 -15.54
C VAL A 743 -8.10 -6.63 -14.37
N SER A 744 -6.78 -6.65 -14.24
CA SER A 744 -6.05 -5.76 -13.33
C SER A 744 -5.08 -4.90 -14.12
N ALA A 745 -5.04 -3.60 -13.84
CA ALA A 745 -4.24 -2.65 -14.59
C ALA A 745 -3.82 -1.44 -13.73
N SER A 746 -2.75 -0.78 -14.13
CA SER A 746 -2.38 0.55 -13.67
C SER A 746 -2.90 1.57 -14.69
N GLY A 747 -4.14 2.02 -14.51
CA GLY A 747 -4.84 2.85 -15.49
C GLY A 747 -4.98 2.10 -16.83
N SER A 748 -4.36 2.63 -17.88
CA SER A 748 -4.35 2.04 -19.24
C SER A 748 -3.09 1.21 -19.52
N SER A 749 -2.31 0.82 -18.51
CA SER A 749 -1.02 0.13 -18.68
C SER A 749 -0.88 -1.07 -17.75
N ASN A 750 0.11 -1.92 -18.02
CA ASN A 750 0.49 -3.08 -17.19
C ASN A 750 -0.66 -4.08 -16.94
N ALA A 751 -1.61 -4.17 -17.85
CA ALA A 751 -2.81 -4.96 -17.64
C ALA A 751 -2.58 -6.47 -17.79
N ILE A 752 -3.23 -7.22 -16.90
CA ILE A 752 -3.29 -8.68 -16.87
C ILE A 752 -4.75 -9.09 -16.92
N VAL A 753 -5.08 -10.03 -17.81
CA VAL A 753 -6.37 -10.71 -17.80
C VAL A 753 -6.24 -12.00 -17.01
N TRP A 754 -7.10 -12.14 -16.02
CA TRP A 754 -7.20 -13.31 -15.16
C TRP A 754 -8.39 -14.16 -15.58
N GLY A 755 -8.16 -15.45 -15.86
CA GLY A 755 -9.20 -16.43 -16.13
C GLY A 755 -9.15 -17.55 -15.10
N LEU A 756 -10.30 -18.01 -14.65
CA LEU A 756 -10.40 -19.14 -13.73
C LEU A 756 -11.04 -20.33 -14.44
N ASP A 757 -10.26 -21.36 -14.73
CA ASP A 757 -10.81 -22.62 -15.25
C ASP A 757 -11.45 -23.42 -14.09
N THR A 758 -12.76 -23.51 -14.12
CA THR A 758 -13.56 -24.24 -13.14
C THR A 758 -14.14 -25.53 -13.71
N SER A 759 -13.69 -26.02 -14.87
CA SER A 759 -14.22 -27.18 -15.58
C SER A 759 -14.16 -28.49 -14.78
N ARG A 760 -13.31 -28.55 -13.76
CA ARG A 760 -13.20 -29.70 -12.86
C ARG A 760 -14.06 -29.57 -11.59
N PHE A 761 -15.13 -28.77 -11.65
CA PHE A 761 -16.08 -28.69 -10.53
C PHE A 761 -16.71 -30.07 -10.26
N CYS A 762 -17.25 -30.24 -9.06
CA CYS A 762 -17.89 -31.49 -8.66
C CYS A 762 -19.20 -31.69 -9.45
N ALA A 763 -19.26 -32.71 -10.31
CA ALA A 763 -20.45 -33.09 -11.09
C ALA A 763 -20.89 -34.52 -10.75
N PRO A 764 -22.17 -34.90 -10.96
CA PRO A 764 -22.67 -36.22 -10.58
C PRO A 764 -21.86 -37.39 -11.13
N SER A 765 -21.27 -37.22 -12.29
CA SER A 765 -20.49 -38.23 -13.01
C SER A 765 -18.98 -38.03 -12.95
N ALA A 766 -18.49 -36.96 -12.33
CA ALA A 766 -17.06 -36.60 -12.34
C ALA A 766 -16.51 -36.37 -10.93
N LYS A 767 -15.23 -36.72 -10.73
CA LYS A 767 -14.49 -36.37 -9.51
C LYS A 767 -14.17 -34.89 -9.51
N CYS A 768 -14.33 -34.26 -8.34
CA CYS A 768 -13.85 -32.91 -8.13
C CYS A 768 -12.35 -32.80 -8.41
N GLY A 769 -11.94 -31.68 -8.95
CA GLY A 769 -10.54 -31.34 -9.15
C GLY A 769 -10.26 -29.86 -8.89
N PRO A 770 -8.98 -29.48 -8.79
CA PRO A 770 -8.62 -28.12 -8.50
C PRO A 770 -9.08 -27.15 -9.60
N ALA A 771 -9.48 -25.95 -9.19
CA ALA A 771 -9.59 -24.83 -10.11
C ALA A 771 -8.18 -24.42 -10.61
N VAL A 772 -8.10 -23.85 -11.82
CA VAL A 772 -6.83 -23.36 -12.34
C VAL A 772 -6.95 -21.85 -12.63
N LEU A 773 -6.22 -21.06 -11.88
CA LEU A 773 -6.11 -19.62 -12.12
C LEU A 773 -5.04 -19.38 -13.20
N HIS A 774 -5.41 -18.67 -14.26
CA HIS A 774 -4.55 -18.27 -15.36
C HIS A 774 -4.34 -16.76 -15.37
N ALA A 775 -3.15 -16.31 -15.75
CA ALA A 775 -2.78 -14.91 -15.94
C ALA A 775 -2.23 -14.70 -17.35
N TYR A 776 -2.82 -13.80 -18.11
CA TYR A 776 -2.42 -13.47 -19.48
C TYR A 776 -2.05 -12.00 -19.61
N ASN A 777 -1.10 -11.68 -20.50
CA ASN A 777 -0.87 -10.30 -20.89
C ASN A 777 -2.11 -9.78 -21.65
N ALA A 778 -2.76 -8.74 -21.12
CA ALA A 778 -4.00 -8.20 -21.69
C ALA A 778 -3.86 -7.69 -23.12
N THR A 779 -2.70 -7.17 -23.50
CA THR A 779 -2.43 -6.69 -24.87
C THR A 779 -2.02 -7.80 -25.85
N ALA A 780 -1.76 -9.01 -25.34
CA ALA A 780 -1.33 -10.15 -26.15
C ALA A 780 -1.66 -11.46 -25.42
N LEU A 781 -2.93 -11.89 -25.48
CA LEU A 781 -3.43 -13.07 -24.74
C LEU A 781 -2.70 -14.37 -25.10
N GLY A 782 -2.02 -14.41 -26.27
CA GLY A 782 -1.13 -15.52 -26.62
C GLY A 782 0.06 -15.71 -25.67
N VAL A 783 0.32 -14.73 -24.79
CA VAL A 783 1.36 -14.79 -23.75
C VAL A 783 0.72 -15.09 -22.41
N GLU A 784 0.77 -16.35 -21.99
CA GLU A 784 0.44 -16.76 -20.65
C GLU A 784 1.62 -16.44 -19.72
N LEU A 785 1.38 -15.61 -18.71
CA LEU A 785 2.38 -15.16 -17.77
C LEU A 785 2.64 -16.20 -16.67
N TRP A 786 1.54 -16.81 -16.21
CA TRP A 786 1.56 -17.76 -15.11
C TRP A 786 0.22 -18.50 -15.01
N ASN A 787 0.23 -19.71 -14.46
CA ASN A 787 -0.99 -20.40 -14.00
C ASN A 787 -0.72 -21.25 -12.76
N SER A 788 -1.78 -21.52 -11.99
CA SER A 788 -1.69 -22.20 -10.69
C SER A 788 -1.41 -23.70 -10.77
N SER A 789 -1.47 -24.30 -11.95
CA SER A 789 -1.18 -25.72 -12.16
C SER A 789 0.29 -26.03 -12.44
N THR A 790 1.09 -24.99 -12.72
CA THR A 790 2.52 -25.15 -13.07
C THR A 790 3.35 -25.66 -11.89
N ASN A 791 2.97 -25.30 -10.66
CA ASN A 791 3.64 -25.76 -9.44
C ASN A 791 2.60 -26.30 -8.46
N ALA A 792 2.81 -27.49 -7.92
CA ALA A 792 1.89 -28.12 -6.98
C ALA A 792 1.62 -27.28 -5.72
N ALA A 793 2.59 -26.46 -5.28
CA ALA A 793 2.41 -25.55 -4.15
C ALA A 793 1.44 -24.40 -4.45
N ASP A 794 1.22 -24.09 -5.72
CA ASP A 794 0.34 -23.02 -6.17
C ASP A 794 -1.08 -23.54 -6.52
N ALA A 795 -1.35 -24.85 -6.38
CA ALA A 795 -2.65 -25.43 -6.70
C ALA A 795 -3.78 -24.84 -5.86
N ALA A 796 -4.90 -24.49 -6.50
CA ALA A 796 -6.13 -24.08 -5.83
C ALA A 796 -6.86 -25.25 -5.17
N GLY A 797 -7.87 -24.96 -4.38
CA GLY A 797 -8.86 -25.91 -3.96
C GLY A 797 -9.73 -26.45 -5.10
N ASN A 798 -10.66 -27.35 -4.78
CA ASN A 798 -11.57 -27.90 -5.79
C ASN A 798 -12.45 -26.83 -6.42
N ALA A 799 -12.63 -26.91 -7.71
CA ALA A 799 -13.35 -25.94 -8.49
C ALA A 799 -14.83 -25.82 -8.08
N VAL A 800 -15.34 -24.63 -8.14
CA VAL A 800 -16.75 -24.28 -8.04
C VAL A 800 -17.14 -23.56 -9.33
N LYS A 801 -18.19 -24.02 -10.01
CA LYS A 801 -18.56 -23.47 -11.31
C LYS A 801 -19.08 -22.02 -11.21
N PHE A 802 -18.80 -21.23 -12.26
CA PHE A 802 -19.18 -19.83 -12.38
C PHE A 802 -18.53 -18.89 -11.38
N THR A 803 -17.51 -19.34 -10.64
CA THR A 803 -16.73 -18.41 -9.78
C THR A 803 -15.71 -17.65 -10.61
N LEU A 804 -15.32 -16.47 -10.09
CA LEU A 804 -14.36 -15.60 -10.73
C LEU A 804 -13.38 -15.07 -9.68
N PRO A 805 -12.16 -14.68 -10.10
CA PRO A 805 -11.17 -14.14 -9.20
C PRO A 805 -11.45 -12.67 -8.86
N THR A 806 -11.10 -12.26 -7.65
CA THR A 806 -11.04 -10.84 -7.26
C THR A 806 -9.60 -10.40 -7.18
N VAL A 807 -9.26 -9.30 -7.84
CA VAL A 807 -7.91 -8.74 -7.84
C VAL A 807 -7.90 -7.41 -7.10
N ALA A 808 -7.16 -7.32 -6.01
CA ALA A 808 -7.04 -6.10 -5.22
C ALA A 808 -5.73 -6.06 -4.44
N ASN A 809 -5.10 -4.90 -4.41
CA ASN A 809 -3.93 -4.60 -3.59
C ASN A 809 -2.83 -5.68 -3.70
N GLY A 810 -2.43 -6.01 -4.93
CA GLY A 810 -1.35 -6.97 -5.22
C GLY A 810 -1.68 -8.42 -4.96
N LYS A 811 -2.94 -8.76 -4.75
CA LYS A 811 -3.40 -10.12 -4.48
C LYS A 811 -4.55 -10.52 -5.40
N VAL A 812 -4.68 -11.83 -5.63
CA VAL A 812 -5.79 -12.46 -6.35
C VAL A 812 -6.44 -13.48 -5.43
N TYR A 813 -7.73 -13.31 -5.20
CA TYR A 813 -8.53 -14.14 -4.28
C TYR A 813 -9.44 -15.06 -5.10
N VAL A 814 -9.38 -16.37 -4.83
CA VAL A 814 -10.13 -17.41 -5.54
C VAL A 814 -10.95 -18.22 -4.56
N GLY A 815 -12.27 -18.17 -4.68
CA GLY A 815 -13.19 -19.02 -3.90
C GLY A 815 -13.26 -20.44 -4.44
N THR A 816 -13.20 -21.45 -3.55
CA THR A 816 -13.20 -22.87 -3.89
C THR A 816 -13.99 -23.71 -2.87
N ARG A 817 -14.07 -25.00 -3.08
CA ARG A 817 -14.66 -25.96 -2.10
C ARG A 817 -13.65 -26.54 -1.12
N GLY A 818 -12.40 -26.08 -1.15
CA GLY A 818 -11.34 -26.72 -0.38
C GLY A 818 -10.90 -28.08 -0.94
N ASN A 819 -9.81 -28.61 -0.39
CA ASN A 819 -9.18 -29.85 -0.88
C ASN A 819 -9.80 -31.14 -0.33
N ASN A 820 -11.07 -31.15 -0.01
CA ASN A 820 -11.72 -32.37 0.42
C ASN A 820 -11.76 -33.40 -0.70
N THR A 821 -10.85 -34.36 -0.66
CA THR A 821 -10.71 -35.50 -1.57
C THR A 821 -11.82 -36.56 -1.44
N GLY A 822 -12.93 -36.23 -0.78
CA GLY A 822 -14.07 -37.10 -0.63
C GLY A 822 -14.84 -37.27 -1.92
N GLY A 823 -14.59 -38.28 -2.63
CA GLY A 823 -15.38 -38.99 -3.61
C GLY A 823 -16.28 -38.25 -4.63
N PRO A 824 -16.84 -38.94 -5.57
CA PRO A 824 -17.87 -38.41 -6.45
C PRO A 824 -19.07 -37.94 -5.64
N PHE A 825 -19.88 -37.02 -6.19
CA PHE A 825 -21.15 -36.55 -5.64
C PHE A 825 -21.60 -37.15 -4.33
N GLY A 826 -21.67 -36.41 -3.30
CA GLY A 826 -22.06 -36.88 -1.97
C GLY A 826 -20.97 -36.83 -0.91
N SER A 827 -19.88 -36.14 -1.13
CA SER A 827 -19.07 -35.64 -0.02
C SER A 827 -20.00 -34.79 0.85
N THR A 828 -20.32 -35.25 2.05
CA THR A 828 -21.05 -34.50 3.06
C THR A 828 -20.23 -33.35 3.66
N SER A 829 -19.03 -33.13 3.13
CA SER A 829 -18.15 -32.05 3.59
C SER A 829 -18.62 -30.73 3.05
N THR A 830 -18.99 -29.84 3.95
CA THR A 830 -19.35 -28.44 3.66
C THR A 830 -18.15 -27.52 3.54
N ASN A 831 -16.93 -28.00 3.79
CA ASN A 831 -15.75 -27.16 3.84
C ASN A 831 -15.42 -26.47 2.51
N GLY A 832 -15.04 -25.20 2.59
CA GLY A 832 -14.51 -24.40 1.52
C GLY A 832 -13.18 -23.78 1.88
N GLU A 833 -12.59 -23.11 0.93
CA GLU A 833 -11.42 -22.26 1.17
C GLU A 833 -11.36 -21.10 0.19
N VAL A 834 -10.66 -20.06 0.57
CA VAL A 834 -10.26 -19.00 -0.33
C VAL A 834 -8.75 -19.06 -0.50
N ASP A 835 -8.32 -19.27 -1.73
CA ASP A 835 -6.91 -19.29 -2.10
C ASP A 835 -6.46 -17.88 -2.41
N VAL A 836 -5.36 -17.46 -1.78
CA VAL A 836 -4.79 -16.12 -1.94
C VAL A 836 -3.46 -16.21 -2.68
N TYR A 837 -3.42 -15.62 -3.86
CA TYR A 837 -2.23 -15.52 -4.70
C TYR A 837 -1.67 -14.09 -4.64
N GLY A 838 -0.36 -13.95 -4.84
CA GLY A 838 0.28 -12.64 -4.83
C GLY A 838 1.78 -12.73 -5.08
N LEU A 839 2.45 -11.58 -4.97
CA LEU A 839 3.90 -11.53 -5.10
C LEU A 839 4.55 -12.22 -3.90
N LYS A 840 5.44 -13.18 -4.18
CA LYS A 840 6.24 -13.86 -3.16
C LYS A 840 7.16 -12.84 -2.48
N PRO A 841 7.17 -12.74 -1.15
CA PRO A 841 7.86 -11.66 -0.44
C PRO A 841 9.40 -11.71 -0.56
N ASN A 842 9.98 -12.88 -0.85
CA ASN A 842 11.45 -13.07 -0.98
C ASN A 842 11.83 -13.94 -2.18
#